data_4674db17c36732e12c53d0e30226c976
#
_entry.id   4674db17c36732e12c53d0e30226c976
#
_cell.length_a   1.000
_cell.length_b   1.000
_cell.length_c   1.000
_cell.angle_alpha   90.00
_cell.angle_beta   90.00
_cell.angle_gamma   90.00
#
_symmetry.space_group_name_H-M   'P 1'
#
loop_
_entity.id
_entity.type
_entity.pdbx_description
1 polymer ?
#
loop_
_entity_poly.entity_id
_entity_poly.type
_entity_poly.pdbx_seq_one_letter_code
_entity_poly.pdbx_strand_id
1 'polypeptide(L)'
;MSKNLKKSNTRWPLVVYDVIVYIIASILLLCIYGGNGNLTSAGSLQLSIIGFVCIFICRMIGNIYGQIWRYGGIQGYIRLIFSDALAFILLFILQATLPIERISFDRALSLVCVNLLGAISIRMIYRYAYLYSNNETSKGKFLSKLLYRFSGLTTGTDKEVQKIKIAIIGAGRVGASFAEELVNDEKAVYVPRCFIDIDKTKVGREVNGIPVWYADETTLDKLKAYEVQEIVFAIPNMDVNKKKCLYDHYKNAGYKVKVYDYPTLYTAGSKRNLREFDIEELLFRKPLAVTNEQTYAYYKNKVILITGGGGSIGSELCRQLAKMNPKQIIILDIYENGAYDVQQELKIAYGNNINLQIEICSITHKKALEKVFKQYHPQIIINAAAHKHVPLMEHNCVEAIYNNVFGTKNLIELCEKYEAQRFMMVSTDKAVNPTNVMGATKRMCEMMVQSASTYGKVKYSATRFGNVLGSAGSVIPLFKRQIAKGGPITLTDKRIIRYFMTIPEASQLVLQSGAMANNGELFVLDMGQPVKILDLAQNMIKLSGAHDIDIIETGLRPGEKLYEELLMNSQTLTKTDNDLIFIEKDTPLSKEEIEEKLQVLRNVLESEDDNEAREALRSVVPTFRRPEEINKQVA
;
A
#
# COMPACT_ATOMS: atom_id res chain seq x y z
N MET A 1 -27.86 27.32 -18.47
CA MET A 1 -27.97 28.65 -17.82
C MET A 1 -26.64 28.90 -17.08
N SER A 2 -25.83 29.75 -17.67
CA SER A 2 -24.49 30.09 -17.19
C SER A 2 -24.58 31.06 -16.03
N LYS A 3 -24.19 30.67 -14.82
CA LYS A 3 -23.99 31.59 -13.71
C LYS A 3 -22.64 32.28 -13.88
N ASN A 4 -22.67 33.54 -14.26
CA ASN A 4 -21.55 34.46 -14.23
C ASN A 4 -20.87 34.45 -12.85
N LEU A 5 -19.75 33.80 -12.73
CA LEU A 5 -18.80 33.99 -11.64
C LEU A 5 -18.23 35.42 -11.77
N LYS A 6 -18.73 36.35 -10.93
CA LYS A 6 -18.05 37.63 -10.70
C LYS A 6 -16.60 37.36 -10.34
N LYS A 7 -15.69 37.60 -11.25
CA LYS A 7 -14.25 37.70 -10.98
C LYS A 7 -14.05 38.78 -9.92
N SER A 8 -13.91 38.37 -8.65
CA SER A 8 -13.47 39.25 -7.59
C SER A 8 -12.06 39.73 -7.95
N ASN A 9 -11.92 41.02 -8.13
CA ASN A 9 -10.65 41.71 -8.43
C ASN A 9 -9.80 41.71 -7.14
N THR A 10 -9.28 40.56 -6.71
CA THR A 10 -8.47 40.37 -5.50
C THR A 10 -7.10 41.10 -5.55
N ARG A 11 -6.77 41.78 -6.63
CA ARG A 11 -5.51 42.50 -6.80
C ARG A 11 -5.47 43.85 -6.06
N TRP A 12 -6.57 44.57 -6.01
CA TRP A 12 -6.64 45.94 -5.49
C TRP A 12 -6.35 46.10 -3.99
N PRO A 13 -6.79 45.22 -3.06
CA PRO A 13 -6.49 45.40 -1.64
C PRO A 13 -4.99 45.38 -1.33
N LEU A 14 -4.24 44.48 -1.96
CA LEU A 14 -2.78 44.39 -1.76
C LEU A 14 -2.03 45.61 -2.28
N VAL A 15 -2.48 46.16 -3.40
CA VAL A 15 -1.92 47.41 -3.95
C VAL A 15 -2.17 48.56 -2.98
N VAL A 16 -3.40 48.66 -2.45
CA VAL A 16 -3.76 49.71 -1.46
C VAL A 16 -2.90 49.59 -0.21
N TYR A 17 -2.69 48.39 0.31
CA TYR A 17 -1.82 48.16 1.47
C TYR A 17 -0.36 48.55 1.19
N ASP A 18 0.19 48.20 0.05
CA ASP A 18 1.57 48.57 -0.32
C ASP A 18 1.70 50.10 -0.45
N VAL A 19 0.67 50.80 -0.97
CA VAL A 19 0.63 52.28 -1.00
C VAL A 19 0.62 52.87 0.41
N ILE A 20 -0.21 52.33 1.31
CA ILE A 20 -0.28 52.81 2.69
C ILE A 20 1.06 52.57 3.42
N VAL A 21 1.66 51.39 3.26
CA VAL A 21 3.00 51.08 3.83
C VAL A 21 4.05 52.07 3.30
N TYR A 22 4.02 52.34 2.00
CA TYR A 22 4.95 53.27 1.39
C TYR A 22 4.80 54.70 1.95
N ILE A 23 3.56 55.20 2.10
CA ILE A 23 3.27 56.51 2.69
C ILE A 23 3.78 56.57 4.12
N ILE A 24 3.50 55.52 4.95
CA ILE A 24 3.97 55.45 6.33
C ILE A 24 5.51 55.45 6.37
N ALA A 25 6.17 54.65 5.55
CA ALA A 25 7.63 54.60 5.46
C ALA A 25 8.22 55.95 5.07
N SER A 26 7.62 56.64 4.11
CA SER A 26 8.05 57.97 3.65
C SER A 26 7.90 59.01 4.76
N ILE A 27 6.78 59.04 5.49
CA ILE A 27 6.54 59.95 6.63
C ILE A 27 7.55 59.68 7.77
N LEU A 28 7.75 58.39 8.11
CA LEU A 28 8.70 57.99 9.14
C LEU A 28 10.13 58.47 8.85
N LEU A 29 10.55 58.34 7.58
CA LEU A 29 11.87 58.78 7.17
C LEU A 29 11.99 60.29 7.10
N LEU A 30 10.92 61.05 6.77
CA LEU A 30 10.89 62.48 6.91
C LEU A 30 11.05 62.94 8.37
N CYS A 31 10.44 62.23 9.31
CA CYS A 31 10.61 62.51 10.73
C CYS A 31 12.05 62.23 11.22
N ILE A 32 12.68 61.14 10.76
CA ILE A 32 14.04 60.73 11.19
C ILE A 32 15.12 61.60 10.58
N TYR A 33 14.99 61.95 9.29
CA TYR A 33 16.02 62.67 8.54
C TYR A 33 15.70 64.15 8.33
N GLY A 34 14.49 64.62 8.65
CA GLY A 34 14.03 65.99 8.41
C GLY A 34 14.73 67.09 9.23
N GLY A 35 15.51 66.70 10.28
CA GLY A 35 16.27 67.64 11.11
C GLY A 35 17.68 67.97 10.58
N ASN A 36 18.25 67.22 9.64
CA ASN A 36 19.59 67.40 9.11
C ASN A 36 19.56 67.92 7.65
N GLY A 37 19.45 69.16 7.53
CA GLY A 37 19.27 70.13 6.52
C GLY A 37 19.99 70.05 5.17
N ASN A 38 19.85 69.03 4.35
CA ASN A 38 20.40 69.04 2.98
C ASN A 38 19.39 68.71 1.87
N LEU A 39 18.12 68.62 2.17
CA LEU A 39 17.06 68.46 1.15
C LEU A 39 16.01 69.55 1.34
N THR A 40 15.66 70.21 0.26
CA THR A 40 14.48 71.09 0.26
C THR A 40 13.22 70.25 0.45
N SER A 41 12.14 70.82 0.98
CA SER A 41 10.84 70.14 1.08
C SER A 41 10.34 69.63 -0.29
N ALA A 42 10.70 70.33 -1.36
CA ALA A 42 10.44 69.94 -2.74
C ALA A 42 11.27 68.70 -3.17
N GLY A 43 12.55 68.64 -2.82
CA GLY A 43 13.41 67.51 -3.12
C GLY A 43 12.99 66.22 -2.38
N SER A 44 12.55 66.35 -1.13
CA SER A 44 12.00 65.23 -0.36
C SER A 44 10.71 64.66 -0.95
N LEU A 45 9.85 65.51 -1.50
CA LEU A 45 8.62 65.09 -2.18
C LEU A 45 8.91 64.39 -3.51
N GLN A 46 9.84 64.97 -4.32
CA GLN A 46 10.29 64.35 -5.58
C GLN A 46 10.86 62.95 -5.35
N LEU A 47 11.67 62.79 -4.30
CA LEU A 47 12.23 61.52 -3.93
C LEU A 47 11.13 60.49 -3.62
N SER A 48 10.17 60.87 -2.81
CA SER A 48 9.08 59.97 -2.43
C SER A 48 8.25 59.55 -3.64
N ILE A 49 8.02 60.43 -4.62
CA ILE A 49 7.31 60.12 -5.85
C ILE A 49 8.12 59.14 -6.72
N ILE A 50 9.40 59.42 -6.93
CA ILE A 50 10.26 58.59 -7.80
C ILE A 50 10.50 57.24 -7.18
N GLY A 51 10.77 57.15 -5.87
CA GLY A 51 10.88 55.90 -5.13
C GLY A 51 9.61 55.04 -5.20
N PHE A 52 8.45 55.71 -5.09
CA PHE A 52 7.15 55.04 -5.26
C PHE A 52 7.03 54.41 -6.65
N VAL A 53 7.31 55.17 -7.69
CA VAL A 53 7.23 54.70 -9.08
C VAL A 53 8.18 53.53 -9.32
N CYS A 54 9.44 53.64 -8.87
CA CYS A 54 10.43 52.57 -9.02
C CYS A 54 9.97 51.26 -8.34
N ILE A 55 9.55 51.33 -7.09
CA ILE A 55 9.09 50.15 -6.34
C ILE A 55 7.86 49.51 -6.98
N PHE A 56 6.88 50.32 -7.36
CA PHE A 56 5.65 49.82 -7.98
C PHE A 56 5.91 49.17 -9.34
N ILE A 57 6.72 49.81 -10.22
CA ILE A 57 7.04 49.24 -11.52
C ILE A 57 7.78 47.93 -11.36
N CYS A 58 8.80 47.84 -10.48
CA CYS A 58 9.55 46.60 -10.27
C CYS A 58 8.70 45.50 -9.68
N ARG A 59 7.78 45.81 -8.76
CA ARG A 59 6.83 44.84 -8.22
C ARG A 59 5.80 44.35 -9.26
N MET A 60 5.39 45.23 -10.20
CA MET A 60 4.52 44.82 -11.31
C MET A 60 5.26 43.90 -12.28
N ILE A 61 6.50 44.23 -12.66
CA ILE A 61 7.35 43.40 -13.54
C ILE A 61 7.61 42.03 -12.86
N GLY A 62 7.89 42.01 -11.56
CA GLY A 62 8.06 40.79 -10.76
C GLY A 62 6.77 39.97 -10.54
N ASN A 63 5.63 40.45 -11.09
CA ASN A 63 4.30 39.86 -10.94
C ASN A 63 3.89 39.59 -9.47
N ILE A 64 4.30 40.48 -8.56
CA ILE A 64 4.03 40.38 -7.12
C ILE A 64 2.53 40.45 -6.79
N TYR A 65 1.79 41.28 -7.55
CA TYR A 65 0.34 41.46 -7.39
C TYR A 65 -0.49 40.36 -8.07
N GLY A 66 0.10 39.54 -8.93
CA GLY A 66 -0.54 38.40 -9.55
C GLY A 66 -0.51 37.13 -8.66
N GLN A 67 0.27 37.18 -7.58
CA GLN A 67 0.44 36.04 -6.70
C GLN A 67 -0.66 35.96 -5.63
N ILE A 68 -1.14 34.75 -5.37
CA ILE A 68 -2.13 34.47 -4.29
C ILE A 68 -1.36 34.25 -2.99
N TRP A 69 -1.21 35.30 -2.18
CA TRP A 69 -0.37 35.30 -0.98
C TRP A 69 -0.84 34.37 0.15
N ARG A 70 -2.13 34.01 0.17
CA ARG A 70 -2.65 33.03 1.13
C ARG A 70 -2.02 31.65 1.01
N TYR A 71 -1.55 31.29 -0.20
CA TYR A 71 -0.83 30.06 -0.51
C TYR A 71 0.66 30.28 -0.84
N GLY A 72 1.15 31.49 -0.68
CA GLY A 72 2.49 31.89 -1.08
C GLY A 72 3.58 31.15 -0.30
N GLY A 73 4.41 30.39 -1.00
CA GLY A 73 5.62 29.79 -0.45
C GLY A 73 6.78 30.78 -0.35
N ILE A 74 7.92 30.32 0.16
CA ILE A 74 9.19 31.11 0.29
C ILE A 74 9.58 31.82 -1.01
N GLN A 75 9.33 31.18 -2.16
CA GLN A 75 9.65 31.77 -3.48
C GLN A 75 8.94 33.10 -3.75
N GLY A 76 7.74 33.31 -3.20
CA GLY A 76 7.02 34.58 -3.31
C GLY A 76 7.72 35.72 -2.56
N TYR A 77 8.19 35.45 -1.36
CA TYR A 77 8.95 36.44 -0.57
C TYR A 77 10.31 36.74 -1.18
N ILE A 78 11.00 35.76 -1.73
CA ILE A 78 12.25 35.92 -2.46
C ILE A 78 12.05 36.86 -3.68
N ARG A 79 10.99 36.66 -4.48
CA ARG A 79 10.65 37.52 -5.61
C ARG A 79 10.38 38.97 -5.17
N LEU A 80 9.70 39.16 -4.03
CA LEU A 80 9.44 40.50 -3.51
C LEU A 80 10.76 41.18 -3.13
N ILE A 81 11.67 40.48 -2.44
CA ILE A 81 13.01 41.00 -2.10
C ILE A 81 13.79 41.37 -3.35
N PHE A 82 13.83 40.53 -4.37
CA PHE A 82 14.51 40.83 -5.62
C PHE A 82 13.88 42.02 -6.37
N SER A 83 12.54 42.14 -6.36
CA SER A 83 11.85 43.28 -6.98
C SER A 83 12.21 44.60 -6.30
N ASP A 84 12.29 44.62 -4.99
CA ASP A 84 12.62 45.83 -4.24
C ASP A 84 14.13 46.14 -4.31
N ALA A 85 15.01 45.13 -4.39
CA ALA A 85 16.42 45.32 -4.69
C ALA A 85 16.65 45.92 -6.11
N LEU A 86 15.90 45.46 -7.11
CA LEU A 86 15.94 46.03 -8.46
C LEU A 86 15.42 47.47 -8.46
N ALA A 87 14.38 47.78 -7.69
CA ALA A 87 13.86 49.13 -7.53
C ALA A 87 14.90 50.06 -6.90
N PHE A 88 15.67 49.59 -5.92
CA PHE A 88 16.79 50.34 -5.34
C PHE A 88 17.86 50.70 -6.39
N ILE A 89 18.28 49.73 -7.20
CA ILE A 89 19.25 49.97 -8.29
C ILE A 89 18.67 50.96 -9.30
N LEU A 90 17.40 50.80 -9.71
CA LEU A 90 16.75 51.71 -10.66
C LEU A 90 16.68 53.14 -10.14
N LEU A 91 16.42 53.31 -8.83
CA LEU A 91 16.41 54.62 -8.19
C LEU A 91 17.76 55.34 -8.36
N PHE A 92 18.90 54.65 -8.18
CA PHE A 92 20.23 55.24 -8.38
C PHE A 92 20.56 55.55 -9.84
N ILE A 93 20.12 54.71 -10.76
CA ILE A 93 20.27 54.96 -12.19
C ILE A 93 19.50 56.23 -12.60
N LEU A 94 18.26 56.38 -12.11
CA LEU A 94 17.44 57.56 -12.39
C LEU A 94 18.04 58.83 -11.80
N GLN A 95 18.66 58.78 -10.62
CA GLN A 95 19.37 59.91 -10.03
C GLN A 95 20.63 60.33 -10.80
N ALA A 96 21.28 59.39 -11.48
CA ALA A 96 22.46 59.67 -12.28
C ALA A 96 22.09 60.30 -13.64
N THR A 97 20.88 60.09 -14.14
CA THR A 97 20.44 60.48 -15.48
C THR A 97 19.50 61.70 -15.50
N LEU A 98 18.77 61.93 -14.40
CA LEU A 98 17.81 63.04 -14.31
C LEU A 98 18.37 64.18 -13.45
N PRO A 99 18.03 65.44 -13.71
CA PRO A 99 18.43 66.61 -12.91
C PRO A 99 17.61 66.70 -11.62
N ILE A 100 17.90 65.74 -10.70
CA ILE A 100 17.20 65.61 -9.42
C ILE A 100 18.18 65.80 -8.28
N GLU A 101 17.73 66.35 -7.15
CA GLU A 101 18.57 66.46 -5.95
C GLU A 101 19.12 65.07 -5.56
N ARG A 102 20.42 64.95 -5.34
CA ARG A 102 21.09 63.68 -5.00
C ARG A 102 20.72 63.23 -3.59
N ILE A 103 20.23 62.03 -3.51
CA ILE A 103 19.87 61.39 -2.23
C ILE A 103 21.07 60.64 -1.69
N SER A 104 21.27 60.72 -0.37
CA SER A 104 22.27 59.89 0.29
C SER A 104 21.91 58.43 0.19
N PHE A 105 22.91 57.56 0.04
CA PHE A 105 22.74 56.10 -0.02
C PHE A 105 21.91 55.58 1.17
N ASP A 106 22.17 56.05 2.38
CA ASP A 106 21.52 55.64 3.61
C ASP A 106 20.02 55.94 3.61
N ARG A 107 19.58 57.07 3.07
CA ARG A 107 18.16 57.42 2.97
C ARG A 107 17.41 56.54 1.96
N ALA A 108 18.02 56.32 0.81
CA ALA A 108 17.44 55.47 -0.22
C ALA A 108 17.35 54.01 0.26
N LEU A 109 18.38 53.48 0.89
CA LEU A 109 18.42 52.15 1.47
C LEU A 109 17.36 52.01 2.59
N SER A 110 17.28 53.00 3.50
CA SER A 110 16.30 53.02 4.57
C SER A 110 14.87 53.01 4.03
N LEU A 111 14.58 53.78 2.97
CA LEU A 111 13.23 53.78 2.35
C LEU A 111 12.84 52.42 1.81
N VAL A 112 13.74 51.78 1.05
CA VAL A 112 13.46 50.48 0.46
C VAL A 112 13.35 49.38 1.56
N CYS A 113 14.25 49.40 2.55
CA CYS A 113 14.22 48.43 3.64
C CYS A 113 12.97 48.54 4.51
N VAL A 114 12.55 49.74 4.92
CA VAL A 114 11.37 49.95 5.75
C VAL A 114 10.11 49.56 4.97
N ASN A 115 10.02 49.94 3.69
CA ASN A 115 8.93 49.55 2.84
C ASN A 115 8.85 48.04 2.59
N LEU A 116 9.99 47.37 2.36
CA LEU A 116 10.09 45.92 2.18
C LEU A 116 9.64 45.19 3.45
N LEU A 117 10.15 45.60 4.63
CA LEU A 117 9.76 45.03 5.92
C LEU A 117 8.27 45.17 6.17
N GLY A 118 7.67 46.32 5.88
CA GLY A 118 6.24 46.55 6.00
C GLY A 118 5.44 45.66 5.05
N ALA A 119 5.88 45.57 3.80
CA ALA A 119 5.23 44.72 2.78
C ALA A 119 5.29 43.24 3.12
N ILE A 120 6.43 42.75 3.63
CA ILE A 120 6.57 41.34 4.11
C ILE A 120 5.66 41.11 5.32
N SER A 121 5.69 42.01 6.32
CA SER A 121 4.90 41.89 7.55
C SER A 121 3.41 41.77 7.28
N ILE A 122 2.86 42.62 6.40
CA ILE A 122 1.45 42.57 6.02
C ILE A 122 1.10 41.25 5.34
N ARG A 123 1.95 40.74 4.44
CA ARG A 123 1.72 39.47 3.74
C ARG A 123 1.80 38.28 4.69
N MET A 124 2.72 38.31 5.65
CA MET A 124 2.82 37.30 6.72
C MET A 124 1.60 37.33 7.64
N ILE A 125 1.16 38.52 8.09
CA ILE A 125 -0.04 38.69 8.92
C ILE A 125 -1.28 38.19 8.17
N TYR A 126 -1.42 38.55 6.88
CA TYR A 126 -2.53 38.08 6.04
C TYR A 126 -2.55 36.55 5.91
N ARG A 127 -1.39 35.92 5.64
CA ARG A 127 -1.25 34.48 5.56
C ARG A 127 -1.55 33.81 6.90
N TYR A 128 -0.99 34.34 7.99
CA TYR A 128 -1.24 33.84 9.35
C TYR A 128 -2.71 33.92 9.71
N ALA A 129 -3.35 35.03 9.46
CA ALA A 129 -4.76 35.22 9.75
C ALA A 129 -5.67 34.31 8.89
N TYR A 130 -5.31 34.07 7.65
CA TYR A 130 -6.02 33.10 6.80
C TYR A 130 -5.89 31.67 7.32
N LEU A 131 -4.68 31.24 7.71
CA LEU A 131 -4.44 29.92 8.31
C LEU A 131 -5.16 29.75 9.66
N TYR A 132 -5.24 30.84 10.46
CA TYR A 132 -5.90 30.82 11.77
C TYR A 132 -7.43 30.99 11.69
N SER A 133 -7.97 31.52 10.62
CA SER A 133 -9.43 31.70 10.45
C SER A 133 -10.17 30.36 10.41
N ASN A 134 -9.49 29.29 10.04
CA ASN A 134 -9.99 27.93 10.04
C ASN A 134 -9.87 27.21 11.42
N ASN A 135 -9.28 27.85 12.43
CA ASN A 135 -9.20 27.30 13.78
C ASN A 135 -10.26 27.91 14.69
N GLU A 136 -11.08 27.07 15.32
CA GLU A 136 -12.24 27.44 16.17
C GLU A 136 -11.91 28.15 17.50
N THR A 137 -10.71 28.70 17.69
CA THR A 137 -10.37 29.45 18.89
C THR A 137 -11.00 30.83 18.89
N SER A 138 -11.52 31.28 20.03
CA SER A 138 -12.20 32.58 20.22
C SER A 138 -11.40 33.79 19.70
N LYS A 139 -10.05 33.76 19.83
CA LYS A 139 -9.13 34.78 19.29
C LYS A 139 -9.00 34.72 17.77
N GLY A 140 -9.05 33.53 17.17
CA GLY A 140 -9.04 33.34 15.72
C GLY A 140 -10.30 33.91 15.06
N LYS A 141 -11.46 33.71 15.66
CA LYS A 141 -12.75 34.23 15.18
C LYS A 141 -12.81 35.77 15.16
N PHE A 142 -12.17 36.45 16.12
CA PHE A 142 -12.11 37.91 16.13
C PHE A 142 -11.20 38.46 15.04
N LEU A 143 -10.01 37.90 14.89
CA LEU A 143 -9.05 38.33 13.88
C LEU A 143 -9.53 38.01 12.44
N SER A 144 -10.21 36.88 12.25
CA SER A 144 -10.83 36.53 10.98
C SER A 144 -11.97 37.46 10.61
N LYS A 145 -12.85 37.84 11.56
CA LYS A 145 -13.92 38.82 11.34
C LYS A 145 -13.37 40.19 10.92
N LEU A 146 -12.27 40.63 11.58
CA LEU A 146 -11.61 41.89 11.25
C LEU A 146 -11.04 41.87 9.83
N LEU A 147 -10.36 40.82 9.45
CA LEU A 147 -9.73 40.65 8.14
C LEU A 147 -10.75 40.42 7.02
N TYR A 148 -11.82 39.67 7.27
CA TYR A 148 -12.95 39.53 6.33
C TYR A 148 -13.64 40.87 6.04
N ARG A 149 -13.76 41.73 7.06
CA ARG A 149 -14.34 43.06 6.90
C ARG A 149 -13.49 44.00 6.03
N PHE A 150 -12.16 43.82 6.04
CA PHE A 150 -11.22 44.59 5.21
C PHE A 150 -10.97 44.00 3.82
N SER A 151 -11.21 42.70 3.63
CA SER A 151 -10.94 42.03 2.34
C SER A 151 -12.13 41.94 1.39
N GLY A 152 -13.35 42.34 1.83
CA GLY A 152 -14.55 42.33 1.02
C GLY A 152 -15.02 40.94 0.54
N LEU A 153 -14.52 39.86 1.15
CA LEU A 153 -14.93 38.50 0.84
C LEU A 153 -16.22 38.15 1.62
N THR A 154 -17.32 37.92 0.91
CA THR A 154 -18.54 37.39 1.48
C THR A 154 -18.35 35.95 1.90
N THR A 155 -18.60 35.64 3.15
CA THR A 155 -18.69 34.27 3.65
C THR A 155 -19.80 33.55 2.91
N GLY A 156 -19.49 32.65 2.02
CA GLY A 156 -20.42 31.64 1.55
C GLY A 156 -20.81 30.78 2.75
N THR A 157 -22.13 30.73 3.04
CA THR A 157 -22.72 29.78 3.98
C THR A 157 -22.62 28.37 3.36
N ASP A 158 -21.45 27.79 3.35
CA ASP A 158 -21.31 26.37 3.11
C ASP A 158 -21.64 25.63 4.42
N LYS A 159 -22.52 24.64 4.31
CA LYS A 159 -22.89 23.73 5.40
C LYS A 159 -21.64 23.29 6.12
N GLU A 160 -21.57 23.47 7.44
CA GLU A 160 -20.50 22.96 8.29
C GLU A 160 -20.36 21.45 8.08
N VAL A 161 -19.38 21.06 7.29
CA VAL A 161 -18.94 19.66 7.22
C VAL A 161 -18.23 19.41 8.54
N GLN A 162 -18.77 18.55 9.37
CA GLN A 162 -18.17 18.17 10.65
C GLN A 162 -16.81 17.51 10.38
N LYS A 163 -15.70 18.23 10.64
CA LYS A 163 -14.35 17.76 10.35
C LYS A 163 -13.88 16.80 11.44
N ILE A 164 -13.27 15.68 11.05
CA ILE A 164 -12.74 14.66 11.95
C ILE A 164 -11.39 15.12 12.51
N LYS A 165 -11.29 15.20 13.84
CA LYS A 165 -10.06 15.59 14.56
C LYS A 165 -9.11 14.40 14.66
N ILE A 166 -7.86 14.54 14.16
CA ILE A 166 -6.90 13.45 14.14
C ILE A 166 -5.61 13.80 14.90
N ALA A 167 -4.96 12.75 15.44
CA ALA A 167 -3.57 12.80 15.85
C ALA A 167 -2.71 12.02 14.84
N ILE A 168 -1.52 12.56 14.52
CA ILE A 168 -0.61 11.97 13.55
C ILE A 168 0.57 11.35 14.28
N ILE A 169 0.75 10.03 14.19
CA ILE A 169 1.93 9.35 14.71
C ILE A 169 3.07 9.51 13.71
N GLY A 170 4.11 10.24 14.13
CA GLY A 170 5.29 10.58 13.36
C GLY A 170 5.35 12.06 12.99
N ALA A 171 6.15 12.84 13.74
CA ALA A 171 6.48 14.23 13.45
C ALA A 171 7.73 14.36 12.54
N GLY A 172 7.89 13.42 11.60
CA GLY A 172 8.91 13.42 10.58
C GLY A 172 8.43 14.07 9.27
N ARG A 173 9.27 14.00 8.22
CA ARG A 173 8.96 14.62 6.90
C ARG A 173 7.60 14.18 6.34
N VAL A 174 7.25 12.90 6.44
CA VAL A 174 5.99 12.37 5.91
C VAL A 174 4.78 12.91 6.67
N GLY A 175 4.81 12.84 8.02
CA GLY A 175 3.72 13.35 8.85
C GLY A 175 3.56 14.87 8.73
N ALA A 176 4.68 15.63 8.70
CA ALA A 176 4.65 17.08 8.49
C ALA A 176 4.05 17.46 7.13
N SER A 177 4.43 16.77 6.05
CA SER A 177 3.85 16.98 4.71
C SER A 177 2.37 16.64 4.66
N PHE A 178 1.95 15.56 5.33
CA PHE A 178 0.54 15.18 5.43
C PHE A 178 -0.28 16.21 6.20
N ALA A 179 0.22 16.69 7.35
CA ALA A 179 -0.46 17.74 8.11
C ALA A 179 -0.56 19.06 7.32
N GLU A 180 0.49 19.43 6.59
CA GLU A 180 0.50 20.62 5.73
C GLU A 180 -0.54 20.51 4.60
N GLU A 181 -0.67 19.33 3.98
CA GLU A 181 -1.69 19.05 2.97
C GLU A 181 -3.10 19.23 3.52
N LEU A 182 -3.38 18.66 4.70
CA LEU A 182 -4.69 18.78 5.36
C LEU A 182 -5.03 20.21 5.78
N VAL A 183 -4.04 20.98 6.25
CA VAL A 183 -4.23 22.38 6.65
C VAL A 183 -4.47 23.28 5.44
N ASN A 184 -3.82 23.00 4.30
CA ASN A 184 -3.93 23.79 3.08
C ASN A 184 -5.16 23.44 2.22
N ASP A 185 -5.80 22.30 2.43
CA ASP A 185 -7.00 21.89 1.69
C ASP A 185 -8.28 22.28 2.46
N GLU A 186 -9.00 23.29 1.96
CA GLU A 186 -10.27 23.74 2.52
C GLU A 186 -11.36 22.65 2.56
N LYS A 187 -11.26 21.68 1.65
CA LYS A 187 -12.20 20.54 1.53
C LYS A 187 -11.77 19.33 2.35
N ALA A 188 -10.63 19.41 3.06
CA ALA A 188 -10.17 18.30 3.89
C ALA A 188 -11.20 17.95 4.96
N VAL A 189 -11.54 16.67 5.00
CA VAL A 189 -12.46 16.10 6.02
C VAL A 189 -11.74 15.97 7.37
N TYR A 190 -10.38 15.89 7.38
CA TYR A 190 -9.56 15.70 8.56
C TYR A 190 -8.87 16.99 9.01
N VAL A 191 -8.76 17.17 10.34
CA VAL A 191 -8.03 18.30 10.96
C VAL A 191 -6.98 17.73 11.92
N PRO A 192 -5.67 17.92 11.68
CA PRO A 192 -4.63 17.49 12.58
C PRO A 192 -4.63 18.36 13.85
N ARG A 193 -4.69 17.74 15.04
CA ARG A 193 -4.68 18.40 16.34
C ARG A 193 -3.36 18.31 17.06
N CYS A 194 -2.64 17.20 16.87
CA CYS A 194 -1.32 16.98 17.46
C CYS A 194 -0.53 15.95 16.65
N PHE A 195 0.77 15.97 16.84
CA PHE A 195 1.65 14.89 16.50
C PHE A 195 1.97 14.06 17.74
N ILE A 196 2.23 12.78 17.53
CA ILE A 196 2.77 11.86 18.53
C ILE A 196 4.07 11.29 17.97
N ASP A 197 5.16 11.41 18.70
CA ASP A 197 6.46 10.86 18.25
C ASP A 197 7.16 10.12 19.41
N ILE A 198 7.93 9.10 19.06
CA ILE A 198 8.77 8.34 20.00
C ILE A 198 10.16 8.98 20.18
N ASP A 199 10.52 9.93 19.34
CA ASP A 199 11.78 10.66 19.40
C ASP A 199 11.66 11.84 20.36
N LYS A 200 12.29 11.70 21.54
CA LYS A 200 12.29 12.71 22.60
C LYS A 200 12.83 14.07 22.15
N THR A 201 13.66 14.12 21.11
CA THR A 201 14.23 15.39 20.62
C THR A 201 13.20 16.28 19.92
N LYS A 202 12.08 15.72 19.48
CA LYS A 202 10.99 16.44 18.82
C LYS A 202 9.87 16.82 19.77
N VAL A 203 9.77 16.16 20.91
CA VAL A 203 8.72 16.37 21.91
C VAL A 203 8.80 17.76 22.50
N GLY A 204 7.64 18.39 22.75
CA GLY A 204 7.55 19.76 23.27
C GLY A 204 7.81 20.85 22.23
N ARG A 205 8.01 20.46 20.95
CA ARG A 205 8.10 21.38 19.81
C ARG A 205 6.79 21.41 19.03
N GLU A 206 6.71 22.30 18.06
CA GLU A 206 5.57 22.40 17.15
C GLU A 206 6.03 22.21 15.70
N VAL A 207 5.19 21.54 14.90
CA VAL A 207 5.36 21.42 13.46
C VAL A 207 4.17 22.10 12.80
N ASN A 208 4.39 23.18 12.07
CA ASN A 208 3.35 24.00 11.45
C ASN A 208 2.28 24.50 12.46
N GLY A 209 2.70 24.83 13.69
CA GLY A 209 1.79 25.27 14.77
C GLY A 209 1.00 24.13 15.43
N ILE A 210 1.31 22.87 15.13
CA ILE A 210 0.68 21.67 15.70
C ILE A 210 1.66 21.07 16.72
N PRO A 211 1.24 20.86 18.00
CA PRO A 211 2.13 20.39 19.06
C PRO A 211 2.57 18.93 18.86
N VAL A 212 3.79 18.61 19.26
CA VAL A 212 4.35 17.25 19.25
C VAL A 212 4.41 16.71 20.69
N TRP A 213 3.75 15.58 20.93
CA TRP A 213 3.71 14.89 22.22
C TRP A 213 4.49 13.59 22.19
N TYR A 214 4.93 13.15 23.36
CA TYR A 214 5.58 11.85 23.51
C TYR A 214 4.53 10.74 23.50
N ALA A 215 4.89 9.59 22.94
CA ALA A 215 4.04 8.41 22.96
C ALA A 215 4.10 7.72 24.34
N ASP A 216 3.36 8.22 25.33
CA ASP A 216 3.24 7.67 26.67
C ASP A 216 1.78 7.58 27.13
N GLU A 217 1.56 7.06 28.34
CA GLU A 217 0.22 6.92 28.91
C GLU A 217 -0.48 8.26 29.12
N THR A 218 0.27 9.34 29.43
CA THR A 218 -0.31 10.68 29.64
C THR A 218 -0.88 11.29 28.36
N THR A 219 -0.48 10.76 27.21
CA THR A 219 -0.94 11.23 25.91
C THR A 219 -2.42 10.92 25.69
N LEU A 220 -2.94 9.84 26.26
CA LEU A 220 -4.36 9.47 26.13
C LEU A 220 -5.29 10.55 26.73
N ASP A 221 -4.94 11.14 27.85
CA ASP A 221 -5.74 12.20 28.48
C ASP A 221 -5.69 13.51 27.67
N LYS A 222 -4.52 13.81 27.10
CA LYS A 222 -4.37 14.96 26.18
C LYS A 222 -5.18 14.76 24.89
N LEU A 223 -5.21 13.56 24.34
CA LEU A 223 -6.01 13.24 23.15
C LEU A 223 -7.50 13.45 23.40
N LYS A 224 -8.00 13.04 24.57
CA LYS A 224 -9.39 13.29 25.00
C LYS A 224 -9.68 14.79 25.14
N ALA A 225 -8.76 15.53 25.80
CA ALA A 225 -8.92 16.98 25.99
C ALA A 225 -8.93 17.76 24.66
N TYR A 226 -8.21 17.26 23.63
CA TYR A 226 -8.21 17.84 22.29
C TYR A 226 -9.28 17.27 21.39
N GLU A 227 -10.17 16.42 21.93
CA GLU A 227 -11.29 15.77 21.23
C GLU A 227 -10.84 15.02 19.96
N VAL A 228 -9.69 14.37 20.03
CA VAL A 228 -9.17 13.54 18.92
C VAL A 228 -10.08 12.34 18.73
N GLN A 229 -10.47 12.06 17.49
CA GLN A 229 -11.39 10.99 17.11
C GLN A 229 -10.66 9.81 16.47
N GLU A 230 -9.62 10.09 15.68
CA GLU A 230 -8.87 9.06 14.96
C GLU A 230 -7.35 9.30 15.08
N ILE A 231 -6.60 8.21 14.99
CA ILE A 231 -5.12 8.20 15.00
C ILE A 231 -4.64 7.81 13.60
N VAL A 232 -3.65 8.53 13.07
CA VAL A 232 -3.08 8.25 11.74
C VAL A 232 -1.59 7.99 11.84
N PHE A 233 -1.15 6.81 11.42
CA PHE A 233 0.27 6.47 11.31
C PHE A 233 0.86 7.08 10.03
N ALA A 234 1.88 7.93 10.18
CA ALA A 234 2.61 8.58 9.09
C ALA A 234 4.12 8.30 9.16
N ILE A 235 4.51 7.10 9.58
CA ILE A 235 5.91 6.63 9.62
C ILE A 235 6.06 5.42 8.70
N PRO A 236 6.63 5.58 7.48
CA PRO A 236 6.74 4.49 6.52
C PRO A 236 7.58 3.30 7.00
N ASN A 237 8.70 3.56 7.68
CA ASN A 237 9.70 2.58 8.06
C ASN A 237 9.82 2.43 9.58
N MET A 238 8.69 2.23 10.27
CA MET A 238 8.71 1.93 11.71
C MET A 238 9.01 0.45 11.95
N ASP A 239 9.78 0.17 13.01
CA ASP A 239 9.99 -1.20 13.49
C ASP A 239 8.63 -1.87 13.78
N VAL A 240 8.49 -3.12 13.36
CA VAL A 240 7.23 -3.86 13.39
C VAL A 240 6.69 -4.03 14.80
N ASN A 241 7.57 -4.31 15.79
CA ASN A 241 7.15 -4.50 17.17
C ASN A 241 6.70 -3.19 17.81
N LYS A 242 7.41 -2.08 17.51
CA LYS A 242 7.03 -0.73 17.95
C LYS A 242 5.72 -0.29 17.31
N LYS A 243 5.52 -0.57 16.02
CA LYS A 243 4.27 -0.28 15.30
C LYS A 243 3.09 -1.03 15.93
N LYS A 244 3.29 -2.31 16.27
CA LYS A 244 2.30 -3.14 16.96
C LYS A 244 1.97 -2.58 18.33
N CYS A 245 2.97 -2.29 19.15
CA CYS A 245 2.78 -1.76 20.49
C CYS A 245 1.96 -0.45 20.49
N LEU A 246 2.31 0.50 19.61
CA LEU A 246 1.57 1.75 19.47
C LEU A 246 0.16 1.54 18.92
N TYR A 247 0.01 0.63 17.96
CA TYR A 247 -1.29 0.28 17.41
C TYR A 247 -2.21 -0.27 18.51
N ASP A 248 -1.74 -1.30 19.24
CA ASP A 248 -2.51 -1.93 20.33
C ASP A 248 -2.84 -0.92 21.44
N HIS A 249 -1.90 -0.03 21.80
CA HIS A 249 -2.10 1.00 22.82
C HIS A 249 -3.27 1.93 22.47
N TYR A 250 -3.28 2.54 21.29
CA TYR A 250 -4.33 3.46 20.89
C TYR A 250 -5.64 2.77 20.53
N LYS A 251 -5.57 1.56 19.97
CA LYS A 251 -6.76 0.76 19.66
C LYS A 251 -7.50 0.31 20.91
N ASN A 252 -6.77 -0.19 21.92
CA ASN A 252 -7.36 -0.57 23.21
C ASN A 252 -7.94 0.63 23.97
N ALA A 253 -7.45 1.83 23.72
CA ALA A 253 -8.01 3.08 24.23
C ALA A 253 -9.26 3.55 23.47
N GLY A 254 -9.75 2.80 22.47
CA GLY A 254 -10.98 3.05 21.71
C GLY A 254 -10.84 3.96 20.48
N TYR A 255 -9.61 4.32 20.09
CA TYR A 255 -9.40 5.14 18.89
C TYR A 255 -9.48 4.32 17.60
N LYS A 256 -10.07 4.92 16.56
CA LYS A 256 -9.95 4.39 15.19
C LYS A 256 -8.56 4.72 14.65
N VAL A 257 -7.84 3.69 14.18
CA VAL A 257 -6.45 3.82 13.75
C VAL A 257 -6.35 3.60 12.24
N LYS A 258 -5.68 4.54 11.55
CA LYS A 258 -5.48 4.53 10.09
C LYS A 258 -4.01 4.66 9.73
N VAL A 259 -3.67 4.34 8.49
CA VAL A 259 -2.33 4.54 7.90
C VAL A 259 -2.41 5.57 6.79
N TYR A 260 -1.46 6.48 6.77
CA TYR A 260 -1.24 7.37 5.66
C TYR A 260 -0.30 6.69 4.65
N ASP A 261 -0.85 6.36 3.50
CA ASP A 261 -0.12 5.69 2.42
C ASP A 261 0.67 6.72 1.62
N TYR A 262 1.96 6.82 1.93
CA TYR A 262 2.87 7.72 1.24
C TYR A 262 3.53 6.98 0.07
N PRO A 263 3.32 7.39 -1.18
CA PRO A 263 3.92 6.73 -2.33
C PRO A 263 5.45 6.83 -2.26
N THR A 264 6.11 5.69 -2.19
CA THR A 264 7.58 5.57 -2.17
C THR A 264 8.23 5.82 -3.53
N LEU A 265 7.44 5.73 -4.61
CA LEU A 265 7.85 6.06 -5.98
C LEU A 265 6.97 7.21 -6.48
N TYR A 266 7.61 8.27 -6.97
CA TYR A 266 6.95 9.39 -7.64
C TYR A 266 6.33 8.90 -8.96
N THR A 267 5.15 8.33 -8.91
CA THR A 267 4.25 8.25 -10.07
C THR A 267 3.38 9.50 -10.05
N ALA A 268 3.61 10.39 -11.00
CA ALA A 268 2.79 11.58 -11.17
C ALA A 268 1.32 11.16 -11.32
N GLY A 269 0.47 11.53 -10.35
CA GLY A 269 -0.96 11.26 -10.36
C GLY A 269 -1.49 10.26 -9.32
N SER A 270 -0.66 9.60 -8.50
CA SER A 270 -1.16 8.75 -7.42
C SER A 270 -1.82 9.59 -6.32
N LYS A 271 -3.12 9.39 -6.12
CA LYS A 271 -3.85 9.99 -5.00
C LYS A 271 -3.29 9.44 -3.69
N ARG A 272 -2.89 10.33 -2.79
CA ARG A 272 -2.52 10.00 -1.42
C ARG A 272 -3.80 9.65 -0.66
N ASN A 273 -3.90 8.45 -0.14
CA ASN A 273 -5.12 7.97 0.52
C ASN A 273 -4.84 7.62 1.98
N LEU A 274 -5.77 8.01 2.85
CA LEU A 274 -5.92 7.43 4.17
C LEU A 274 -6.65 6.10 4.00
N ARG A 275 -6.04 5.02 4.49
CA ARG A 275 -6.65 3.70 4.50
C ARG A 275 -6.67 3.11 5.91
N GLU A 276 -7.55 2.16 6.12
CA GLU A 276 -7.51 1.33 7.31
C GLU A 276 -6.30 0.39 7.25
N PHE A 277 -5.88 -0.11 8.41
CA PHE A 277 -4.86 -1.15 8.44
C PHE A 277 -5.36 -2.38 7.69
N ASP A 278 -4.56 -2.87 6.74
CA ASP A 278 -4.82 -4.18 6.15
C ASP A 278 -4.54 -5.28 7.18
N ILE A 279 -5.32 -6.36 7.09
CA ILE A 279 -5.17 -7.49 8.01
C ILE A 279 -3.76 -8.11 7.89
N GLU A 280 -3.15 -8.01 6.73
CA GLU A 280 -1.78 -8.43 6.49
C GLU A 280 -0.76 -7.66 7.33
N GLU A 281 -0.98 -6.33 7.49
CA GLU A 281 -0.15 -5.49 8.37
C GLU A 281 -0.32 -5.81 9.86
N LEU A 282 -1.45 -6.43 10.23
CA LEU A 282 -1.75 -6.78 11.62
C LEU A 282 -1.06 -8.06 12.10
N LEU A 283 -0.61 -8.89 11.21
CA LEU A 283 0.27 -9.99 11.58
C LEU A 283 1.67 -9.48 11.92
N PHE A 284 1.92 -8.19 11.71
CA PHE A 284 3.19 -7.53 12.01
C PHE A 284 4.41 -8.33 11.54
N ARG A 285 4.24 -9.04 10.40
CA ARG A 285 5.32 -9.77 9.76
C ARG A 285 6.11 -8.80 8.87
N LYS A 286 7.44 -8.82 8.97
CA LYS A 286 8.27 -8.00 8.07
C LYS A 286 8.02 -8.46 6.64
N PRO A 287 7.70 -7.53 5.71
CA PRO A 287 7.71 -7.88 4.30
C PRO A 287 9.10 -8.40 3.95
N LEU A 288 9.18 -9.61 3.42
CA LEU A 288 10.44 -10.16 2.97
C LEU A 288 10.86 -9.45 1.68
N ALA A 289 11.91 -8.67 1.76
CA ALA A 289 12.57 -8.14 0.57
C ALA A 289 13.57 -9.20 0.06
N VAL A 290 13.07 -10.25 -0.58
CA VAL A 290 13.92 -11.30 -1.16
C VAL A 290 14.01 -11.09 -2.66
N THR A 291 14.69 -10.04 -3.08
CA THR A 291 15.08 -9.89 -4.48
C THR A 291 16.46 -10.54 -4.67
N ASN A 292 16.47 -11.78 -5.12
CA ASN A 292 17.71 -12.44 -5.55
C ASN A 292 17.91 -12.16 -7.05
N GLU A 293 19.05 -11.54 -7.43
CA GLU A 293 19.43 -11.28 -8.83
C GLU A 293 19.42 -12.55 -9.68
N GLN A 294 19.77 -13.69 -9.11
CA GLN A 294 19.73 -14.99 -9.79
C GLN A 294 18.32 -15.38 -10.20
N THR A 295 17.31 -15.12 -9.35
CA THR A 295 15.90 -15.36 -9.67
C THR A 295 15.44 -14.48 -10.84
N TYR A 296 15.80 -13.20 -10.84
CA TYR A 296 15.52 -12.31 -11.97
C TYR A 296 16.16 -12.78 -13.27
N ALA A 297 17.43 -13.14 -13.23
CA ALA A 297 18.18 -13.64 -14.38
C ALA A 297 17.56 -14.93 -14.95
N TYR A 298 17.05 -15.80 -14.07
CA TYR A 298 16.44 -17.07 -14.47
C TYR A 298 15.17 -16.89 -15.32
N TYR A 299 14.26 -15.99 -14.93
CA TYR A 299 12.99 -15.77 -15.63
C TYR A 299 13.09 -14.77 -16.80
N LYS A 300 14.17 -14.01 -16.87
CA LYS A 300 14.38 -13.02 -17.94
C LYS A 300 14.39 -13.70 -19.31
N ASN A 301 13.69 -13.09 -20.28
CA ASN A 301 13.60 -13.58 -21.66
C ASN A 301 12.99 -14.98 -21.81
N LYS A 302 12.25 -15.51 -20.84
CA LYS A 302 11.56 -16.81 -20.91
C LYS A 302 10.10 -16.64 -21.33
N VAL A 303 9.57 -17.67 -22.01
CA VAL A 303 8.15 -17.85 -22.25
C VAL A 303 7.59 -18.67 -21.09
N ILE A 304 6.68 -18.08 -20.32
CA ILE A 304 6.20 -18.62 -19.05
C ILE A 304 4.69 -18.83 -19.12
N LEU A 305 4.24 -20.06 -18.85
CA LEU A 305 2.83 -20.42 -18.72
C LEU A 305 2.47 -20.55 -17.24
N ILE A 306 1.45 -19.81 -16.81
CA ILE A 306 0.91 -19.87 -15.46
C ILE A 306 -0.51 -20.41 -15.54
N THR A 307 -0.76 -21.61 -15.01
CA THR A 307 -2.09 -22.17 -14.89
C THR A 307 -2.74 -21.75 -13.58
N GLY A 308 -4.06 -21.48 -13.58
CA GLY A 308 -4.70 -20.84 -12.43
C GLY A 308 -4.28 -19.40 -12.24
N GLY A 309 -3.88 -18.72 -13.33
CA GLY A 309 -3.28 -17.39 -13.29
C GLY A 309 -4.24 -16.25 -12.89
N GLY A 310 -5.56 -16.47 -12.93
CA GLY A 310 -6.58 -15.57 -12.38
C GLY A 310 -6.86 -15.77 -10.88
N GLY A 311 -6.29 -16.82 -10.26
CA GLY A 311 -6.39 -17.09 -8.84
C GLY A 311 -5.49 -16.20 -7.98
N SER A 312 -5.64 -16.28 -6.65
CA SER A 312 -4.89 -15.43 -5.71
C SER A 312 -3.37 -15.57 -5.81
N ILE A 313 -2.85 -16.79 -5.90
CA ILE A 313 -1.40 -17.05 -6.06
C ILE A 313 -0.97 -16.80 -7.51
N GLY A 314 -1.73 -17.34 -8.48
CA GLY A 314 -1.38 -17.20 -9.91
C GLY A 314 -1.32 -15.75 -10.37
N SER A 315 -2.24 -14.90 -9.94
CA SER A 315 -2.24 -13.47 -10.27
C SER A 315 -1.02 -12.76 -9.71
N GLU A 316 -0.62 -13.08 -8.48
CA GLU A 316 0.58 -12.48 -7.87
C GLU A 316 1.87 -12.99 -8.52
N LEU A 317 1.94 -14.26 -8.90
CA LEU A 317 3.04 -14.78 -9.72
C LEU A 317 3.16 -14.00 -11.04
N CYS A 318 2.04 -13.71 -11.71
CA CYS A 318 2.03 -12.88 -12.92
C CYS A 318 2.57 -11.46 -12.66
N ARG A 319 2.16 -10.81 -11.56
CA ARG A 319 2.64 -9.46 -11.17
C ARG A 319 4.15 -9.44 -10.91
N GLN A 320 4.66 -10.44 -10.21
CA GLN A 320 6.08 -10.51 -9.89
C GLN A 320 6.93 -10.86 -11.12
N LEU A 321 6.49 -11.81 -11.93
CA LEU A 321 7.16 -12.15 -13.18
C LEU A 321 7.19 -10.99 -14.18
N ALA A 322 6.14 -10.18 -14.25
CA ALA A 322 6.11 -8.99 -15.10
C ALA A 322 7.28 -8.02 -14.82
N LYS A 323 7.74 -7.96 -13.56
CA LYS A 323 8.91 -7.14 -13.15
C LYS A 323 10.24 -7.74 -13.62
N MET A 324 10.28 -9.03 -13.98
CA MET A 324 11.50 -9.77 -14.33
C MET A 324 11.80 -9.77 -15.83
N ASN A 325 11.06 -8.98 -16.63
CA ASN A 325 11.23 -8.87 -18.09
C ASN A 325 11.23 -10.24 -18.82
N PRO A 326 10.18 -11.07 -18.66
CA PRO A 326 10.04 -12.30 -19.42
C PRO A 326 9.82 -11.99 -20.91
N LYS A 327 10.11 -12.95 -21.78
CA LYS A 327 9.79 -12.82 -23.21
C LYS A 327 8.28 -12.77 -23.44
N GLN A 328 7.54 -13.60 -22.70
CA GLN A 328 6.08 -13.66 -22.75
C GLN A 328 5.53 -14.31 -21.50
N ILE A 329 4.39 -13.84 -21.02
CA ILE A 329 3.57 -14.47 -19.98
C ILE A 329 2.26 -14.95 -20.61
N ILE A 330 1.94 -16.22 -20.40
CA ILE A 330 0.66 -16.81 -20.79
C ILE A 330 -0.10 -17.14 -19.51
N ILE A 331 -1.23 -16.49 -19.30
CA ILE A 331 -2.17 -16.75 -18.19
C ILE A 331 -3.20 -17.75 -18.70
N LEU A 332 -3.27 -18.92 -18.09
CA LEU A 332 -4.27 -19.92 -18.38
C LEU A 332 -5.17 -20.11 -17.18
N ASP A 333 -6.48 -19.92 -17.35
CA ASP A 333 -7.48 -20.12 -16.32
C ASP A 333 -8.82 -20.55 -16.91
N ILE A 334 -9.67 -21.17 -16.11
CA ILE A 334 -11.07 -21.44 -16.46
C ILE A 334 -11.98 -20.25 -16.12
N TYR A 335 -11.55 -19.41 -15.18
CA TYR A 335 -12.29 -18.25 -14.69
C TYR A 335 -11.88 -16.98 -15.44
N GLU A 336 -12.66 -16.63 -16.46
CA GLU A 336 -12.34 -15.52 -17.37
C GLU A 336 -12.20 -14.17 -16.65
N ASN A 337 -13.08 -13.88 -15.67
CA ASN A 337 -13.05 -12.57 -15.01
C ASN A 337 -11.74 -12.36 -14.25
N GLY A 338 -11.28 -13.36 -13.50
CA GLY A 338 -10.01 -13.27 -12.78
C GLY A 338 -8.81 -13.09 -13.72
N ALA A 339 -8.79 -13.82 -14.83
CA ALA A 339 -7.74 -13.68 -15.85
C ALA A 339 -7.79 -12.30 -16.54
N TYR A 340 -8.99 -11.79 -16.83
CA TYR A 340 -9.20 -10.47 -17.41
C TYR A 340 -8.73 -9.35 -16.48
N ASP A 341 -9.08 -9.41 -15.19
CA ASP A 341 -8.69 -8.40 -14.21
C ASP A 341 -7.15 -8.28 -14.10
N VAL A 342 -6.45 -9.42 -14.05
CA VAL A 342 -4.98 -9.45 -14.05
C VAL A 342 -4.42 -8.88 -15.35
N GLN A 343 -5.03 -9.19 -16.49
CA GLN A 343 -4.62 -8.61 -17.78
C GLN A 343 -4.74 -7.09 -17.79
N GLN A 344 -5.87 -6.55 -17.35
CA GLN A 344 -6.09 -5.10 -17.33
C GLN A 344 -5.11 -4.41 -16.39
N GLU A 345 -4.90 -4.97 -15.21
CA GLU A 345 -3.94 -4.45 -14.23
C GLU A 345 -2.53 -4.37 -14.83
N LEU A 346 -2.04 -5.46 -15.42
CA LEU A 346 -0.71 -5.51 -15.99
C LEU A 346 -0.57 -4.62 -17.24
N LYS A 347 -1.59 -4.53 -18.09
CA LYS A 347 -1.61 -3.61 -19.24
C LYS A 347 -1.60 -2.14 -18.80
N ILE A 348 -2.31 -1.79 -17.74
CA ILE A 348 -2.28 -0.42 -17.18
C ILE A 348 -0.89 -0.10 -16.62
N ALA A 349 -0.26 -1.06 -15.91
CA ALA A 349 1.04 -0.85 -15.29
C ALA A 349 2.22 -0.79 -16.28
N TYR A 350 2.19 -1.61 -17.32
CA TYR A 350 3.34 -1.80 -18.23
C TYR A 350 3.08 -1.39 -19.68
N GLY A 351 1.81 -1.10 -20.06
CA GLY A 351 1.44 -0.74 -21.43
C GLY A 351 1.85 -1.81 -22.43
N ASN A 352 2.48 -1.38 -23.52
CA ASN A 352 2.98 -2.26 -24.59
C ASN A 352 4.33 -2.93 -24.26
N ASN A 353 4.91 -2.66 -23.07
CA ASN A 353 6.20 -3.23 -22.69
C ASN A 353 6.08 -4.67 -22.14
N ILE A 354 4.86 -5.18 -21.96
CA ILE A 354 4.61 -6.55 -21.52
C ILE A 354 3.95 -7.35 -22.64
N ASN A 355 4.54 -8.49 -22.99
CA ASN A 355 3.91 -9.46 -23.89
C ASN A 355 3.09 -10.46 -23.06
N LEU A 356 1.78 -10.20 -22.95
CA LEU A 356 0.85 -10.95 -22.12
C LEU A 356 -0.28 -11.54 -22.96
N GLN A 357 -0.53 -12.85 -22.81
CA GLN A 357 -1.63 -13.56 -23.43
C GLN A 357 -2.52 -14.23 -22.38
N ILE A 358 -3.80 -14.32 -22.69
CA ILE A 358 -4.80 -15.01 -21.88
C ILE A 358 -5.36 -16.19 -22.68
N GLU A 359 -5.38 -17.36 -22.06
CA GLU A 359 -6.01 -18.57 -22.59
C GLU A 359 -7.06 -19.08 -21.61
N ILE A 360 -8.32 -19.09 -22.03
CA ILE A 360 -9.41 -19.62 -21.21
C ILE A 360 -9.54 -21.12 -21.51
N CYS A 361 -8.97 -21.91 -20.61
CA CYS A 361 -8.88 -23.35 -20.78
C CYS A 361 -8.74 -24.07 -19.43
N SER A 362 -9.40 -25.25 -19.31
CA SER A 362 -9.16 -26.17 -18.19
C SER A 362 -7.90 -27.01 -18.44
N ILE A 363 -7.12 -27.25 -17.40
CA ILE A 363 -5.97 -28.18 -17.42
C ILE A 363 -6.40 -29.63 -17.67
N THR A 364 -7.70 -29.97 -17.48
CA THR A 364 -8.28 -31.28 -17.77
C THR A 364 -8.56 -31.47 -19.25
N HIS A 365 -8.74 -30.39 -20.01
CA HIS A 365 -9.07 -30.46 -21.44
C HIS A 365 -7.80 -30.55 -22.29
N LYS A 366 -7.21 -31.74 -22.30
CA LYS A 366 -5.91 -32.04 -22.92
C LYS A 366 -5.75 -31.49 -24.35
N LYS A 367 -6.74 -31.63 -25.22
CA LYS A 367 -6.66 -31.13 -26.61
C LYS A 367 -6.55 -29.62 -26.71
N ALA A 368 -7.30 -28.88 -25.89
CA ALA A 368 -7.23 -27.43 -25.86
C ALA A 368 -5.90 -26.96 -25.21
N LEU A 369 -5.49 -27.60 -24.14
CA LEU A 369 -4.21 -27.34 -23.48
C LEU A 369 -3.03 -27.58 -24.44
N GLU A 370 -3.08 -28.65 -25.25
CA GLU A 370 -2.07 -28.96 -26.26
C GLU A 370 -1.94 -27.87 -27.34
N LYS A 371 -3.06 -27.23 -27.75
CA LYS A 371 -3.00 -26.08 -28.68
C LYS A 371 -2.18 -24.93 -28.09
N VAL A 372 -2.34 -24.66 -26.77
CA VAL A 372 -1.56 -23.62 -26.06
C VAL A 372 -0.07 -23.96 -26.10
N PHE A 373 0.32 -25.20 -25.79
CA PHE A 373 1.71 -25.63 -25.86
C PHE A 373 2.28 -25.53 -27.27
N LYS A 374 1.53 -25.96 -28.28
CA LYS A 374 1.92 -25.88 -29.69
C LYS A 374 2.08 -24.44 -30.20
N GLN A 375 1.24 -23.52 -29.74
CA GLN A 375 1.25 -22.13 -30.17
C GLN A 375 2.38 -21.32 -29.53
N TYR A 376 2.58 -21.48 -28.22
CA TYR A 376 3.45 -20.60 -27.45
C TYR A 376 4.80 -21.23 -27.08
N HIS A 377 4.95 -22.54 -27.16
CA HIS A 377 6.16 -23.27 -26.74
C HIS A 377 6.69 -22.81 -25.39
N PRO A 378 5.88 -22.91 -24.30
CA PRO A 378 6.29 -22.41 -23.00
C PRO A 378 7.53 -23.14 -22.48
N GLN A 379 8.52 -22.37 -22.03
CA GLN A 379 9.77 -22.89 -21.49
C GLN A 379 9.64 -23.22 -20.01
N ILE A 380 8.85 -22.44 -19.28
CA ILE A 380 8.60 -22.62 -17.85
C ILE A 380 7.09 -22.69 -17.63
N ILE A 381 6.66 -23.72 -16.92
CA ILE A 381 5.27 -23.93 -16.55
C ILE A 381 5.16 -23.85 -15.03
N ILE A 382 4.27 -22.97 -14.53
CA ILE A 382 3.95 -22.85 -13.12
C ILE A 382 2.49 -23.27 -12.93
N ASN A 383 2.29 -24.43 -12.31
CA ASN A 383 0.96 -24.98 -12.08
C ASN A 383 0.42 -24.51 -10.72
N ALA A 384 -0.40 -23.44 -10.74
CA ALA A 384 -1.18 -22.98 -9.59
C ALA A 384 -2.67 -23.31 -9.70
N ALA A 385 -3.10 -24.00 -10.75
CA ALA A 385 -4.48 -24.47 -10.93
C ALA A 385 -4.77 -25.68 -10.04
N ALA A 386 -5.79 -25.57 -9.18
CA ALA A 386 -6.30 -26.67 -8.38
C ALA A 386 -7.65 -26.33 -7.75
N HIS A 387 -8.47 -27.33 -7.49
CA HIS A 387 -9.58 -27.22 -6.53
C HIS A 387 -9.02 -27.32 -5.11
N LYS A 388 -9.18 -26.26 -4.30
CA LYS A 388 -8.50 -26.09 -3.01
C LYS A 388 -9.40 -26.15 -1.78
N HIS A 389 -10.73 -26.05 -1.95
CA HIS A 389 -11.65 -25.97 -0.83
C HIS A 389 -11.95 -27.36 -0.24
N VAL A 390 -11.35 -27.65 0.93
CA VAL A 390 -11.47 -28.94 1.60
C VAL A 390 -12.93 -29.37 1.74
N PRO A 391 -13.86 -28.59 2.34
CA PRO A 391 -15.23 -29.06 2.52
C PRO A 391 -15.98 -29.36 1.21
N LEU A 392 -15.65 -28.62 0.13
CA LEU A 392 -16.28 -28.87 -1.16
C LEU A 392 -15.75 -30.16 -1.81
N MET A 393 -14.45 -30.40 -1.69
CA MET A 393 -13.82 -31.58 -2.29
C MET A 393 -14.16 -32.88 -1.52
N GLU A 394 -14.54 -32.79 -0.27
CA GLU A 394 -15.09 -33.93 0.47
C GLU A 394 -16.43 -34.45 -0.08
N HIS A 395 -17.18 -33.60 -0.78
CA HIS A 395 -18.45 -33.93 -1.45
C HIS A 395 -18.33 -33.98 -2.99
N ASN A 396 -17.13 -33.84 -3.53
CA ASN A 396 -16.85 -33.89 -4.97
C ASN A 396 -15.49 -34.55 -5.20
N CYS A 397 -15.35 -35.79 -4.70
CA CYS A 397 -14.07 -36.51 -4.71
C CYS A 397 -13.62 -36.83 -6.14
N VAL A 398 -14.55 -37.26 -7.00
CA VAL A 398 -14.29 -37.55 -8.41
C VAL A 398 -13.75 -36.31 -9.12
N GLU A 399 -14.40 -35.17 -8.94
CA GLU A 399 -13.97 -33.90 -9.55
C GLU A 399 -12.60 -33.45 -9.01
N ALA A 400 -12.34 -33.64 -7.72
CA ALA A 400 -11.04 -33.32 -7.12
C ALA A 400 -9.90 -34.15 -7.77
N ILE A 401 -10.12 -35.44 -7.99
CA ILE A 401 -9.18 -36.33 -8.67
C ILE A 401 -9.00 -35.90 -10.12
N TYR A 402 -10.10 -35.71 -10.84
CA TYR A 402 -10.08 -35.35 -12.25
C TYR A 402 -9.31 -34.03 -12.48
N ASN A 403 -9.66 -32.98 -11.76
CA ASN A 403 -9.02 -31.68 -11.91
C ASN A 403 -7.58 -31.68 -11.40
N ASN A 404 -7.35 -32.07 -10.16
CA ASN A 404 -6.05 -31.92 -9.54
C ASN A 404 -5.03 -32.95 -10.07
N VAL A 405 -5.40 -34.24 -10.10
CA VAL A 405 -4.47 -35.31 -10.47
C VAL A 405 -4.33 -35.41 -11.99
N PHE A 406 -5.45 -35.60 -12.72
CA PHE A 406 -5.38 -35.80 -14.17
C PHE A 406 -5.08 -34.49 -14.91
N GLY A 407 -5.51 -33.33 -14.38
CA GLY A 407 -5.07 -32.03 -14.89
C GLY A 407 -3.56 -31.84 -14.78
N THR A 408 -2.95 -32.21 -13.65
CA THR A 408 -1.48 -32.19 -13.45
C THR A 408 -0.78 -33.20 -14.36
N LYS A 409 -1.35 -34.41 -14.53
CA LYS A 409 -0.85 -35.42 -15.49
C LYS A 409 -0.78 -34.86 -16.91
N ASN A 410 -1.85 -34.22 -17.38
CA ASN A 410 -1.87 -33.61 -18.71
C ASN A 410 -0.75 -32.59 -18.90
N LEU A 411 -0.49 -31.75 -17.88
CA LEU A 411 0.60 -30.77 -17.93
C LEU A 411 1.96 -31.45 -17.99
N ILE A 412 2.23 -32.48 -17.17
CA ILE A 412 3.48 -33.24 -17.19
C ILE A 412 3.72 -33.86 -18.57
N GLU A 413 2.72 -34.54 -19.13
CA GLU A 413 2.81 -35.17 -20.46
C GLU A 413 3.08 -34.14 -21.57
N LEU A 414 2.44 -32.97 -21.51
CA LEU A 414 2.66 -31.91 -22.52
C LEU A 414 4.02 -31.21 -22.32
N CYS A 415 4.49 -31.06 -21.09
CA CYS A 415 5.84 -30.56 -20.83
C CYS A 415 6.90 -31.46 -21.49
N GLU A 416 6.79 -32.79 -21.32
CA GLU A 416 7.70 -33.75 -21.96
C GLU A 416 7.58 -33.72 -23.49
N LYS A 417 6.33 -33.71 -24.02
CA LYS A 417 6.07 -33.72 -25.46
C LYS A 417 6.62 -32.48 -26.17
N TYR A 418 6.54 -31.32 -25.55
CA TYR A 418 6.97 -30.02 -26.12
C TYR A 418 8.31 -29.55 -25.56
N GLU A 419 9.05 -30.42 -24.85
CA GLU A 419 10.40 -30.20 -24.34
C GLU A 419 10.53 -28.89 -23.53
N ALA A 420 9.59 -28.67 -22.60
CA ALA A 420 9.68 -27.56 -21.67
C ALA A 420 10.98 -27.66 -20.84
N GLN A 421 11.50 -26.53 -20.37
CA GLN A 421 12.72 -26.53 -19.57
C GLN A 421 12.44 -26.87 -18.10
N ARG A 422 11.29 -26.38 -17.59
CA ARG A 422 10.91 -26.56 -16.17
C ARG A 422 9.40 -26.60 -15.96
N PHE A 423 9.00 -27.48 -15.07
CA PHE A 423 7.67 -27.56 -14.51
C PHE A 423 7.74 -27.32 -12.99
N MET A 424 6.96 -26.39 -12.49
CA MET A 424 6.86 -26.05 -11.07
C MET A 424 5.41 -26.23 -10.61
N MET A 425 5.21 -26.94 -9.52
CA MET A 425 3.90 -27.14 -8.95
C MET A 425 3.74 -26.41 -7.61
N VAL A 426 2.70 -25.60 -7.49
CA VAL A 426 2.24 -25.06 -6.20
C VAL A 426 1.55 -26.18 -5.42
N SER A 427 2.06 -26.49 -4.22
CA SER A 427 1.51 -27.48 -3.29
C SER A 427 1.07 -26.83 -1.97
N THR A 428 0.70 -27.66 -0.99
CA THR A 428 0.11 -27.22 0.28
C THR A 428 0.57 -28.07 1.45
N ASP A 429 0.56 -27.50 2.66
CA ASP A 429 0.72 -28.20 3.93
C ASP A 429 -0.26 -29.38 4.11
N LYS A 430 -1.45 -29.30 3.49
CA LYS A 430 -2.47 -30.33 3.56
C LYS A 430 -2.14 -31.61 2.79
N ALA A 431 -1.09 -31.59 1.96
CA ALA A 431 -0.52 -32.78 1.33
C ALA A 431 0.33 -33.62 2.31
N VAL A 432 0.70 -33.06 3.46
CA VAL A 432 1.42 -33.77 4.52
C VAL A 432 0.44 -34.58 5.35
N ASN A 433 0.63 -35.91 5.41
CA ASN A 433 -0.28 -36.81 6.11
C ASN A 433 -1.75 -36.41 5.92
N PRO A 434 -2.24 -36.40 4.67
CA PRO A 434 -3.54 -35.82 4.36
C PRO A 434 -4.67 -36.50 5.15
N THR A 435 -5.65 -35.70 5.61
CA THR A 435 -6.89 -36.17 6.26
C THR A 435 -8.11 -35.84 5.41
N ASN A 436 -7.89 -35.29 4.23
CA ASN A 436 -8.94 -34.86 3.33
C ASN A 436 -8.57 -35.15 1.87
N VAL A 437 -9.61 -35.22 1.04
CA VAL A 437 -9.51 -35.53 -0.40
C VAL A 437 -8.61 -34.54 -1.12
N MET A 438 -8.78 -33.23 -0.87
CA MET A 438 -7.98 -32.20 -1.52
C MET A 438 -6.48 -32.38 -1.21
N GLY A 439 -6.11 -32.59 0.05
CA GLY A 439 -4.73 -32.86 0.45
C GLY A 439 -4.18 -34.14 -0.18
N ALA A 440 -4.99 -35.22 -0.23
CA ALA A 440 -4.61 -36.49 -0.84
C ALA A 440 -4.37 -36.33 -2.36
N THR A 441 -5.22 -35.58 -3.08
CA THR A 441 -4.99 -35.28 -4.51
C THR A 441 -3.70 -34.50 -4.73
N LYS A 442 -3.38 -33.53 -3.87
CA LYS A 442 -2.13 -32.76 -3.96
C LYS A 442 -0.91 -33.63 -3.64
N ARG A 443 -1.01 -34.55 -2.66
CA ARG A 443 0.06 -35.51 -2.38
C ARG A 443 0.30 -36.44 -3.59
N MET A 444 -0.75 -36.93 -4.23
CA MET A 444 -0.61 -37.72 -5.47
C MET A 444 0.11 -36.93 -6.56
N CYS A 445 -0.22 -35.63 -6.70
CA CYS A 445 0.48 -34.76 -7.66
C CYS A 445 1.97 -34.59 -7.31
N GLU A 446 2.34 -34.47 -6.03
CA GLU A 446 3.75 -34.41 -5.60
C GLU A 446 4.50 -35.68 -5.98
N MET A 447 3.91 -36.86 -5.72
CA MET A 447 4.50 -38.15 -6.13
C MET A 447 4.71 -38.23 -7.64
N MET A 448 3.73 -37.76 -8.44
CA MET A 448 3.85 -37.70 -9.90
C MET A 448 4.98 -36.78 -10.37
N VAL A 449 5.10 -35.60 -9.78
CA VAL A 449 6.16 -34.61 -10.07
C VAL A 449 7.54 -35.17 -9.74
N GLN A 450 7.69 -35.80 -8.57
CA GLN A 450 8.93 -36.44 -8.15
C GLN A 450 9.29 -37.64 -9.05
N SER A 451 8.33 -38.50 -9.39
CA SER A 451 8.54 -39.60 -10.30
C SER A 451 8.96 -39.12 -11.69
N ALA A 452 8.27 -38.10 -12.24
CA ALA A 452 8.61 -37.54 -13.56
C ALA A 452 10.06 -37.02 -13.65
N SER A 453 10.61 -36.57 -12.55
CA SER A 453 12.00 -36.10 -12.49
C SER A 453 13.05 -37.22 -12.69
N THR A 454 12.67 -38.48 -12.50
CA THR A 454 13.58 -39.60 -12.63
C THR A 454 13.76 -40.12 -14.06
N TYR A 455 12.76 -39.91 -14.91
CA TYR A 455 12.76 -40.41 -16.30
C TYR A 455 12.55 -39.31 -17.36
N GLY A 456 12.07 -38.14 -16.95
CA GLY A 456 11.79 -37.02 -17.85
C GLY A 456 13.03 -36.22 -18.25
N LYS A 457 12.91 -35.48 -19.36
CA LYS A 457 13.92 -34.51 -19.81
C LYS A 457 13.71 -33.12 -19.16
N VAL A 458 12.48 -32.86 -18.75
CA VAL A 458 12.06 -31.62 -18.09
C VAL A 458 12.52 -31.63 -16.63
N LYS A 459 12.87 -30.48 -16.10
CA LYS A 459 13.18 -30.33 -14.68
C LYS A 459 11.91 -30.08 -13.88
N TYR A 460 11.65 -30.90 -12.91
CA TYR A 460 10.44 -30.87 -12.09
C TYR A 460 10.71 -30.38 -10.68
N SER A 461 9.77 -29.64 -10.08
CA SER A 461 9.78 -29.28 -8.66
C SER A 461 8.38 -28.99 -8.14
N ALA A 462 8.20 -29.12 -6.84
CA ALA A 462 6.99 -28.71 -6.15
C ALA A 462 7.34 -27.85 -4.92
N THR A 463 6.45 -26.92 -4.55
CA THR A 463 6.64 -26.03 -3.39
C THR A 463 5.41 -26.06 -2.51
N ARG A 464 5.61 -26.52 -1.25
CA ARG A 464 4.62 -26.54 -0.18
C ARG A 464 4.65 -25.27 0.64
N PHE A 465 3.48 -24.75 0.96
CA PHE A 465 3.29 -23.74 1.97
C PHE A 465 1.89 -23.85 2.62
N GLY A 466 1.71 -23.20 3.76
CA GLY A 466 0.46 -23.20 4.51
C GLY A 466 -0.56 -22.21 3.95
N ASN A 467 -1.36 -21.62 4.85
CA ASN A 467 -2.40 -20.70 4.42
C ASN A 467 -1.80 -19.36 3.97
N VAL A 468 -2.43 -18.75 2.98
CA VAL A 468 -2.10 -17.38 2.55
C VAL A 468 -3.22 -16.43 2.93
N LEU A 469 -2.83 -15.25 3.43
CA LEU A 469 -3.74 -14.23 3.91
C LEU A 469 -4.56 -13.62 2.77
N GLY A 470 -5.83 -13.37 3.06
CA GLY A 470 -6.68 -12.64 2.13
C GLY A 470 -7.02 -13.39 0.84
N SER A 471 -6.60 -14.66 0.67
CA SER A 471 -6.94 -15.44 -0.52
C SER A 471 -8.44 -15.65 -0.67
N ALA A 472 -8.94 -15.70 -1.92
CA ALA A 472 -10.35 -15.88 -2.21
C ALA A 472 -10.91 -17.14 -1.50
N GLY A 473 -12.06 -16.99 -0.82
CA GLY A 473 -12.72 -18.07 -0.07
C GLY A 473 -12.03 -18.50 1.22
N SER A 474 -11.00 -17.80 1.68
CA SER A 474 -10.33 -18.09 2.97
C SER A 474 -11.10 -17.51 4.17
N VAL A 475 -10.62 -17.82 5.39
CA VAL A 475 -11.24 -17.43 6.66
C VAL A 475 -11.36 -15.90 6.82
N ILE A 476 -10.39 -15.14 6.37
CA ILE A 476 -10.37 -13.68 6.51
C ILE A 476 -11.50 -12.98 5.73
N PRO A 477 -11.69 -13.22 4.42
CA PRO A 477 -12.86 -12.71 3.69
C PRO A 477 -14.20 -13.17 4.28
N LEU A 478 -14.26 -14.38 4.86
CA LEU A 478 -15.46 -14.86 5.54
C LEU A 478 -15.76 -14.01 6.78
N PHE A 479 -14.78 -13.84 7.67
CA PHE A 479 -14.92 -13.05 8.89
C PHE A 479 -15.26 -11.58 8.59
N LYS A 480 -14.61 -10.98 7.57
CA LYS A 480 -14.97 -9.62 7.10
C LYS A 480 -16.45 -9.50 6.75
N ARG A 481 -16.99 -10.48 6.00
CA ARG A 481 -18.41 -10.48 5.61
C ARG A 481 -19.34 -10.68 6.80
N GLN A 482 -18.98 -11.54 7.76
CA GLN A 482 -19.76 -11.79 8.97
C GLN A 482 -19.78 -10.54 9.86
N ILE A 483 -18.64 -9.90 10.07
CA ILE A 483 -18.53 -8.64 10.81
C ILE A 483 -19.37 -7.52 10.14
N ALA A 484 -19.28 -7.38 8.82
CA ALA A 484 -20.05 -6.38 8.08
C ALA A 484 -21.57 -6.59 8.17
N LYS A 485 -22.03 -7.82 8.45
CA LYS A 485 -23.44 -8.15 8.67
C LYS A 485 -23.89 -8.04 10.15
N GLY A 486 -22.99 -7.64 11.07
CA GLY A 486 -23.30 -7.58 12.50
C GLY A 486 -23.06 -8.88 13.25
N GLY A 487 -22.36 -9.86 12.67
CA GLY A 487 -22.06 -11.15 13.27
C GLY A 487 -23.15 -12.22 13.10
N PRO A 488 -23.05 -13.34 13.81
CA PRO A 488 -21.88 -13.77 14.58
C PRO A 488 -20.72 -14.21 13.68
N ILE A 489 -19.48 -14.21 14.22
CA ILE A 489 -18.35 -14.91 13.58
C ILE A 489 -18.46 -16.42 13.91
N THR A 490 -18.35 -17.24 12.86
CA THR A 490 -18.36 -18.70 13.02
C THR A 490 -16.94 -19.26 13.03
N LEU A 491 -16.58 -19.95 14.09
CA LEU A 491 -15.30 -20.62 14.30
C LEU A 491 -15.52 -22.14 14.38
N THR A 492 -14.69 -22.93 13.71
CA THR A 492 -14.88 -24.37 13.71
C THR A 492 -14.43 -25.03 15.02
N ASP A 493 -13.34 -24.55 15.62
CA ASP A 493 -12.89 -24.94 16.98
C ASP A 493 -11.96 -23.85 17.51
N LYS A 494 -12.07 -23.50 18.80
CA LYS A 494 -11.24 -22.46 19.45
C LYS A 494 -9.77 -22.81 19.55
N ARG A 495 -9.43 -24.10 19.47
CA ARG A 495 -8.05 -24.61 19.56
C ARG A 495 -7.31 -24.53 18.23
N ILE A 496 -8.01 -24.31 17.11
CA ILE A 496 -7.40 -24.33 15.78
C ILE A 496 -6.30 -23.29 15.66
N ILE A 497 -5.17 -23.77 15.21
CA ILE A 497 -4.03 -22.94 14.81
C ILE A 497 -3.73 -23.15 13.32
N ARG A 498 -3.27 -22.10 12.65
CA ARG A 498 -2.85 -22.17 11.25
C ARG A 498 -1.60 -21.32 11.05
N TYR A 499 -0.78 -21.75 10.12
CA TYR A 499 0.33 -20.94 9.65
C TYR A 499 -0.15 -20.00 8.55
N PHE A 500 0.32 -18.75 8.59
CA PHE A 500 -0.03 -17.74 7.60
C PHE A 500 1.18 -17.06 6.99
N MET A 501 1.08 -16.81 5.71
CA MET A 501 2.04 -16.04 4.92
C MET A 501 1.26 -15.04 4.05
N THR A 502 1.87 -13.93 3.65
CA THR A 502 1.22 -13.04 2.68
C THR A 502 1.29 -13.64 1.28
N ILE A 503 0.34 -13.28 0.41
CA ILE A 503 0.34 -13.77 -0.98
C ILE A 503 1.60 -13.34 -1.73
N PRO A 504 2.07 -12.06 -1.63
CA PRO A 504 3.31 -11.64 -2.26
C PRO A 504 4.54 -12.42 -1.77
N GLU A 505 4.64 -12.70 -0.46
CA GLU A 505 5.72 -13.46 0.14
C GLU A 505 5.75 -14.91 -0.37
N ALA A 506 4.62 -15.61 -0.31
CA ALA A 506 4.49 -16.97 -0.81
C ALA A 506 4.86 -17.06 -2.30
N SER A 507 4.34 -16.15 -3.11
CA SER A 507 4.61 -16.13 -4.56
C SER A 507 6.08 -15.88 -4.86
N GLN A 508 6.72 -14.98 -4.12
CA GLN A 508 8.15 -14.68 -4.28
C GLN A 508 9.02 -15.90 -3.94
N LEU A 509 8.73 -16.58 -2.83
CA LEU A 509 9.45 -17.77 -2.42
C LEU A 509 9.20 -18.95 -3.39
N VAL A 510 8.01 -19.08 -3.97
CA VAL A 510 7.71 -20.04 -5.05
C VAL A 510 8.57 -19.77 -6.29
N LEU A 511 8.69 -18.52 -6.72
CA LEU A 511 9.54 -18.16 -7.86
C LEU A 511 11.02 -18.44 -7.55
N GLN A 512 11.46 -18.15 -6.34
CA GLN A 512 12.84 -18.39 -5.93
C GLN A 512 13.15 -19.89 -5.84
N SER A 513 12.26 -20.69 -5.21
CA SER A 513 12.42 -22.15 -5.16
C SER A 513 12.49 -22.76 -6.56
N GLY A 514 11.65 -22.27 -7.49
CA GLY A 514 11.70 -22.70 -8.88
C GLY A 514 12.98 -22.33 -9.61
N ALA A 515 13.53 -21.16 -9.36
CA ALA A 515 14.80 -20.73 -9.97
C ALA A 515 16.00 -21.54 -9.47
N MET A 516 16.03 -21.91 -8.17
CA MET A 516 17.11 -22.66 -7.55
C MET A 516 16.97 -24.19 -7.70
N ALA A 517 15.81 -24.69 -8.10
CA ALA A 517 15.57 -26.13 -8.22
C ALA A 517 16.52 -26.78 -9.21
N ASN A 518 17.06 -27.94 -8.84
CA ASN A 518 17.82 -28.80 -9.76
C ASN A 518 16.89 -29.73 -10.53
N ASN A 519 16.33 -30.73 -9.86
CA ASN A 519 15.33 -31.63 -10.44
C ASN A 519 14.74 -32.56 -9.36
N GLY A 520 13.42 -32.58 -9.22
CA GLY A 520 12.69 -33.48 -8.32
C GLY A 520 12.52 -32.98 -6.88
N GLU A 521 13.01 -31.77 -6.55
CA GLU A 521 12.90 -31.26 -5.19
C GLU A 521 11.48 -30.91 -4.81
N LEU A 522 11.17 -31.27 -3.56
CA LEU A 522 9.99 -30.84 -2.86
C LEU A 522 10.39 -29.75 -1.86
N PHE A 523 10.16 -28.51 -2.22
CA PHE A 523 10.44 -27.37 -1.36
C PHE A 523 9.35 -27.17 -0.32
N VAL A 524 9.75 -26.77 0.89
CA VAL A 524 8.87 -26.40 1.99
C VAL A 524 9.25 -25.02 2.46
N LEU A 525 8.26 -24.12 2.49
CA LEU A 525 8.48 -22.74 2.92
C LEU A 525 8.35 -22.62 4.44
N ASP A 526 9.23 -21.82 5.05
CA ASP A 526 9.10 -21.46 6.46
C ASP A 526 7.90 -20.52 6.65
N MET A 527 6.90 -21.03 7.33
CA MET A 527 5.66 -20.30 7.61
C MET A 527 5.74 -19.42 8.86
N GLY A 528 6.86 -19.43 9.58
CA GLY A 528 7.04 -18.71 10.84
C GLY A 528 6.14 -19.24 11.95
N GLN A 529 5.68 -18.36 12.85
CA GLN A 529 4.88 -18.75 14.01
C GLN A 529 3.42 -19.04 13.66
N PRO A 530 2.83 -20.08 14.25
CA PRO A 530 1.42 -20.39 14.06
C PRO A 530 0.52 -19.36 14.75
N VAL A 531 -0.65 -19.10 14.17
CA VAL A 531 -1.65 -18.13 14.64
C VAL A 531 -2.92 -18.88 15.05
N LYS A 532 -3.45 -18.60 16.25
CA LYS A 532 -4.77 -19.07 16.68
C LYS A 532 -5.86 -18.36 15.88
N ILE A 533 -6.78 -19.11 15.30
CA ILE A 533 -7.88 -18.52 14.51
C ILE A 533 -8.84 -17.71 15.40
N LEU A 534 -8.98 -18.08 16.67
CA LEU A 534 -9.72 -17.31 17.65
C LEU A 534 -9.12 -15.90 17.84
N ASP A 535 -7.79 -15.81 18.01
CA ASP A 535 -7.10 -14.54 18.19
C ASP A 535 -7.23 -13.65 16.92
N LEU A 536 -7.17 -14.27 15.74
CA LEU A 536 -7.41 -13.61 14.47
C LEU A 536 -8.83 -13.03 14.41
N ALA A 537 -9.86 -13.81 14.78
CA ALA A 537 -11.25 -13.36 14.81
C ALA A 537 -11.45 -12.17 15.77
N GLN A 538 -10.93 -12.28 16.99
CA GLN A 538 -10.99 -11.20 18.00
C GLN A 538 -10.29 -9.92 17.51
N ASN A 539 -9.13 -10.06 16.91
CA ASN A 539 -8.40 -8.92 16.33
C ASN A 539 -9.20 -8.28 15.19
N MET A 540 -9.84 -9.07 14.34
CA MET A 540 -10.67 -8.55 13.25
C MET A 540 -11.90 -7.80 13.75
N ILE A 541 -12.57 -8.29 14.80
CA ILE A 541 -13.68 -7.57 15.47
C ILE A 541 -13.16 -6.22 16.00
N LYS A 542 -12.09 -6.26 16.79
CA LYS A 542 -11.47 -5.04 17.33
C LYS A 542 -11.13 -4.03 16.23
N LEU A 543 -10.62 -4.50 15.09
CA LEU A 543 -10.24 -3.65 13.95
C LEU A 543 -11.42 -2.99 13.26
N SER A 544 -12.50 -3.74 13.09
CA SER A 544 -13.69 -3.21 12.43
C SER A 544 -14.38 -2.09 13.23
N GLY A 545 -14.01 -1.93 14.54
CA GLY A 545 -14.72 -1.03 15.45
C GLY A 545 -16.14 -1.48 15.77
N ALA A 546 -16.50 -2.71 15.37
CA ALA A 546 -17.80 -3.29 15.74
C ALA A 546 -17.79 -3.69 17.21
N HIS A 547 -18.90 -3.45 17.88
CA HIS A 547 -19.18 -3.85 19.24
C HIS A 547 -20.23 -4.96 19.20
N ASP A 548 -20.22 -5.83 20.20
CA ASP A 548 -21.24 -6.89 20.42
C ASP A 548 -21.33 -7.93 19.30
N ILE A 549 -20.17 -8.34 18.74
CA ILE A 549 -20.11 -9.48 17.81
C ILE A 549 -19.69 -10.74 18.55
N ASP A 550 -20.59 -11.71 18.60
CA ASP A 550 -20.32 -13.02 19.19
C ASP A 550 -19.45 -13.90 18.28
N ILE A 551 -18.64 -14.77 18.90
CA ILE A 551 -17.90 -15.84 18.24
C ILE A 551 -18.53 -17.16 18.61
N ILE A 552 -19.13 -17.83 17.63
CA ILE A 552 -19.84 -19.11 17.81
C ILE A 552 -18.99 -20.25 17.27
N GLU A 553 -18.88 -21.33 18.05
CA GLU A 553 -18.18 -22.54 17.68
C GLU A 553 -19.15 -23.49 16.95
N THR A 554 -18.78 -23.93 15.73
CA THR A 554 -19.65 -24.74 14.86
C THR A 554 -19.26 -26.21 14.75
N GLY A 555 -18.13 -26.61 15.33
CA GLY A 555 -17.53 -27.92 15.16
C GLY A 555 -16.63 -28.01 13.91
N LEU A 556 -15.72 -29.00 13.94
CA LEU A 556 -14.81 -29.29 12.83
C LEU A 556 -15.58 -29.71 11.59
N ARG A 557 -15.16 -29.20 10.45
CA ARG A 557 -15.72 -29.61 9.15
C ARG A 557 -15.15 -30.95 8.70
N PRO A 558 -15.83 -31.67 7.79
CA PRO A 558 -15.29 -32.88 7.20
C PRO A 558 -13.87 -32.68 6.65
N GLY A 559 -12.97 -33.59 7.00
CA GLY A 559 -11.57 -33.54 6.56
C GLY A 559 -10.65 -32.50 7.27
N GLU A 560 -11.16 -31.72 8.21
CA GLU A 560 -10.39 -30.65 8.87
C GLU A 560 -9.52 -31.19 10.02
N LYS A 561 -8.24 -30.76 10.05
CA LYS A 561 -7.30 -31.00 11.16
C LYS A 561 -7.40 -29.89 12.21
N LEU A 562 -7.20 -30.22 13.47
CA LEU A 562 -6.99 -29.22 14.54
C LEU A 562 -5.68 -28.45 14.31
N TYR A 563 -4.61 -29.16 13.96
CA TYR A 563 -3.28 -28.62 13.72
C TYR A 563 -2.77 -29.07 12.35
N GLU A 564 -2.20 -28.17 11.58
CA GLU A 564 -1.58 -28.49 10.28
C GLU A 564 -0.10 -28.79 10.46
N GLU A 565 0.40 -29.73 9.68
CA GLU A 565 1.80 -30.14 9.65
C GLU A 565 2.46 -29.60 8.37
N LEU A 566 3.66 -29.05 8.49
CA LEU A 566 4.40 -28.56 7.32
C LEU A 566 5.28 -29.65 6.70
N LEU A 567 5.65 -30.69 7.48
CA LEU A 567 6.65 -31.71 7.15
C LEU A 567 6.12 -33.10 7.42
N MET A 568 6.51 -34.06 6.60
CA MET A 568 6.25 -35.48 6.86
C MET A 568 7.22 -36.03 7.90
N ASN A 569 8.49 -35.60 7.85
CA ASN A 569 9.51 -36.00 8.82
C ASN A 569 10.56 -34.90 8.98
N SER A 570 10.73 -34.37 10.18
CA SER A 570 11.70 -33.30 10.47
C SER A 570 13.16 -33.71 10.27
N GLN A 571 13.47 -35.03 10.22
CA GLN A 571 14.82 -35.55 10.04
C GLN A 571 15.29 -35.52 8.57
N THR A 572 14.40 -35.30 7.61
CA THR A 572 14.69 -35.33 6.17
C THR A 572 14.90 -33.97 5.54
N LEU A 573 14.89 -32.90 6.34
CA LEU A 573 15.06 -31.53 5.86
C LEU A 573 16.50 -31.19 5.50
N THR A 574 16.69 -30.60 4.32
CA THR A 574 17.94 -29.98 3.90
C THR A 574 17.73 -28.48 3.77
N LYS A 575 18.64 -27.67 4.33
CA LYS A 575 18.63 -26.22 4.14
C LYS A 575 19.04 -25.85 2.71
N THR A 576 18.49 -24.77 2.20
CA THR A 576 18.95 -24.14 0.96
C THR A 576 19.79 -22.89 1.29
N ASP A 577 20.26 -22.18 0.27
CA ASP A 577 20.90 -20.86 0.43
C ASP A 577 19.94 -19.77 0.95
N ASN A 578 18.64 -20.05 0.97
CA ASN A 578 17.65 -19.18 1.56
C ASN A 578 17.10 -19.82 2.85
N ASP A 579 17.27 -19.13 3.98
CA ASP A 579 16.82 -19.59 5.30
C ASP A 579 15.30 -19.85 5.41
N LEU A 580 14.52 -19.40 4.44
CA LEU A 580 13.06 -19.56 4.41
C LEU A 580 12.59 -20.69 3.46
N ILE A 581 13.52 -21.35 2.78
CA ILE A 581 13.21 -22.42 1.83
C ILE A 581 14.00 -23.66 2.24
N PHE A 582 13.27 -24.73 2.54
CA PHE A 582 13.83 -26.03 2.85
C PHE A 582 13.50 -27.03 1.75
N ILE A 583 14.26 -28.11 1.66
CA ILE A 583 13.99 -29.25 0.78
C ILE A 583 13.67 -30.46 1.65
N GLU A 584 12.50 -31.06 1.43
CA GLU A 584 12.15 -32.35 2.00
C GLU A 584 12.59 -33.46 1.04
N LYS A 585 13.43 -34.37 1.53
CA LYS A 585 13.86 -35.53 0.76
C LYS A 585 12.82 -36.64 0.90
N ASP A 586 12.31 -37.08 -0.23
CA ASP A 586 11.40 -38.21 -0.36
C ASP A 586 11.96 -39.15 -1.44
N THR A 587 11.67 -40.42 -1.38
CA THR A 587 12.09 -41.39 -2.39
C THR A 587 11.07 -41.38 -3.54
N PRO A 588 11.46 -40.97 -4.75
CA PRO A 588 10.55 -40.99 -5.88
C PRO A 588 10.07 -42.42 -6.21
N LEU A 589 8.80 -42.56 -6.54
CA LEU A 589 8.25 -43.78 -7.10
C LEU A 589 8.68 -43.92 -8.56
N SER A 590 8.73 -45.17 -9.04
CA SER A 590 8.99 -45.45 -10.45
C SER A 590 7.80 -44.96 -11.31
N LYS A 591 8.04 -44.87 -12.61
CA LYS A 591 6.99 -44.52 -13.58
C LYS A 591 5.85 -45.53 -13.58
N GLU A 592 6.20 -46.79 -13.51
CA GLU A 592 5.28 -47.93 -13.49
C GLU A 592 4.37 -47.86 -12.26
N GLU A 593 4.93 -47.65 -11.07
CA GLU A 593 4.17 -47.50 -9.83
C GLU A 593 3.17 -46.32 -9.89
N ILE A 594 3.57 -45.21 -10.51
CA ILE A 594 2.68 -44.06 -10.69
C ILE A 594 1.55 -44.38 -11.69
N GLU A 595 1.84 -45.06 -12.80
CA GLU A 595 0.81 -45.42 -13.77
C GLU A 595 -0.18 -46.44 -13.20
N GLU A 596 0.25 -47.41 -12.37
CA GLU A 596 -0.64 -48.31 -11.64
C GLU A 596 -1.58 -47.53 -10.72
N LYS A 597 -1.07 -46.59 -9.92
CA LYS A 597 -1.88 -45.71 -9.07
C LYS A 597 -2.87 -44.87 -9.87
N LEU A 598 -2.42 -44.32 -11.00
CA LEU A 598 -3.29 -43.53 -11.90
C LEU A 598 -4.37 -44.38 -12.55
N GLN A 599 -4.09 -45.68 -12.84
CA GLN A 599 -5.11 -46.58 -13.37
C GLN A 599 -6.22 -46.86 -12.34
N VAL A 600 -5.86 -47.07 -11.06
CA VAL A 600 -6.84 -47.19 -9.97
C VAL A 600 -7.73 -45.96 -9.89
N LEU A 601 -7.14 -44.75 -9.96
CA LEU A 601 -7.90 -43.49 -9.93
C LEU A 601 -8.75 -43.28 -11.20
N ARG A 602 -8.31 -43.76 -12.37
CA ARG A 602 -9.05 -43.66 -13.62
C ARG A 602 -10.35 -44.47 -13.58
N ASN A 603 -10.29 -45.67 -13.00
CA ASN A 603 -11.45 -46.55 -12.92
C ASN A 603 -12.60 -45.91 -12.11
N VAL A 604 -12.28 -45.13 -11.07
CA VAL A 604 -13.32 -44.48 -10.25
C VAL A 604 -13.89 -43.21 -10.90
N LEU A 605 -13.18 -42.61 -11.88
CA LEU A 605 -13.79 -41.53 -12.68
C LEU A 605 -14.96 -42.03 -13.56
N GLU A 606 -14.94 -43.30 -13.92
CA GLU A 606 -16.00 -43.93 -14.72
C GLU A 606 -17.23 -44.33 -13.87
N SER A 607 -17.02 -44.63 -12.56
CA SER A 607 -18.10 -44.98 -11.63
C SER A 607 -18.87 -43.75 -11.13
N GLU A 608 -18.26 -42.58 -11.16
CA GLU A 608 -18.80 -41.30 -10.60
C GLU A 608 -19.23 -41.38 -9.14
N ASP A 609 -18.72 -42.38 -8.36
CA ASP A 609 -19.02 -42.56 -6.92
C ASP A 609 -17.92 -41.90 -6.06
N ASP A 610 -18.30 -40.87 -5.30
CA ASP A 610 -17.39 -40.13 -4.42
C ASP A 610 -16.82 -41.00 -3.26
N ASN A 611 -17.54 -42.02 -2.80
CA ASN A 611 -17.03 -42.92 -1.76
C ASN A 611 -16.00 -43.89 -2.31
N GLU A 612 -16.24 -44.46 -3.49
CA GLU A 612 -15.26 -45.28 -4.20
C GLU A 612 -14.02 -44.46 -4.54
N ALA A 613 -14.19 -43.21 -4.99
CA ALA A 613 -13.10 -42.28 -5.28
C ALA A 613 -12.25 -41.98 -4.03
N ARG A 614 -12.87 -41.82 -2.85
CA ARG A 614 -12.16 -41.61 -1.59
C ARG A 614 -11.35 -42.81 -1.18
N GLU A 615 -11.92 -44.04 -1.24
CA GLU A 615 -11.20 -45.26 -0.92
C GLU A 615 -10.07 -45.57 -1.92
N ALA A 616 -10.29 -45.29 -3.21
CA ALA A 616 -9.23 -45.36 -4.22
C ALA A 616 -8.07 -44.39 -3.91
N LEU A 617 -8.36 -43.15 -3.51
CA LEU A 617 -7.32 -42.21 -3.08
C LEU A 617 -6.56 -42.75 -1.86
N ARG A 618 -7.21 -43.40 -0.89
CA ARG A 618 -6.53 -44.00 0.25
C ARG A 618 -5.60 -45.12 -0.18
N SER A 619 -6.01 -45.95 -1.13
CA SER A 619 -5.18 -47.04 -1.63
C SER A 619 -3.91 -46.55 -2.35
N VAL A 620 -3.99 -45.44 -3.08
CA VAL A 620 -2.87 -44.91 -3.85
C VAL A 620 -2.00 -43.92 -3.08
N VAL A 621 -2.53 -43.29 -2.01
CA VAL A 621 -1.83 -42.35 -1.12
C VAL A 621 -1.74 -42.96 0.28
N PRO A 622 -0.72 -43.75 0.61
CA PRO A 622 -0.65 -44.49 1.90
C PRO A 622 -0.68 -43.61 3.15
N THR A 623 -0.32 -42.34 3.01
CA THR A 623 -0.34 -41.37 4.11
C THR A 623 -1.71 -40.72 4.33
N PHE A 624 -2.74 -41.04 3.52
CA PHE A 624 -4.09 -40.54 3.68
C PHE A 624 -4.82 -41.24 4.81
N ARG A 625 -5.00 -40.54 5.92
CA ARG A 625 -5.60 -41.05 7.16
C ARG A 625 -6.99 -40.48 7.39
N ARG A 626 -7.76 -41.10 8.30
CA ARG A 626 -9.06 -40.56 8.71
C ARG A 626 -8.86 -39.40 9.69
N PRO A 627 -9.62 -38.28 9.55
CA PRO A 627 -9.49 -37.14 10.45
C PRO A 627 -9.66 -37.48 11.92
N GLU A 628 -10.57 -38.44 12.23
CA GLU A 628 -10.89 -38.87 13.59
C GLU A 628 -9.69 -39.56 14.27
N GLU A 629 -8.86 -40.27 13.51
CA GLU A 629 -7.67 -40.94 14.02
C GLU A 629 -6.59 -39.93 14.45
N ILE A 630 -6.40 -38.89 13.68
CA ILE A 630 -5.40 -37.86 13.98
C ILE A 630 -5.89 -36.89 15.06
N ASN A 631 -7.13 -36.45 14.98
CA ASN A 631 -7.68 -35.48 15.95
C ASN A 631 -7.84 -36.08 17.34
N LYS A 632 -8.05 -37.42 17.47
CA LYS A 632 -8.07 -38.13 18.77
C LYS A 632 -6.70 -38.25 19.42
N GLN A 633 -5.62 -38.29 18.65
CA GLN A 633 -4.25 -38.35 19.18
C GLN A 633 -3.77 -37.02 19.77
N VAL A 634 -4.44 -35.93 19.46
CA VAL A 634 -4.05 -34.56 19.83
C VAL A 634 -5.04 -33.94 20.83
N ALA A 635 -6.19 -34.56 21.06
CA ALA A 635 -7.20 -34.15 22.06
C ALA A 635 -6.86 -34.69 23.45
#